data_ba6b3e9754553d846cee7d95e0e4fe11
#
_entry.id   ba6b3e9754553d846cee7d95e0e4fe11
#
_cell.length_a   1.000
_cell.length_b   1.000
_cell.length_c   1.000
_cell.angle_alpha   90.00
_cell.angle_beta   90.00
_cell.angle_gamma   90.00
#
_symmetry.space_group_name_H-M   'P 1'
#
loop_
_entity.id
_entity.type
_entity.pdbx_description
1 polymer ?
#
loop_
_entity_poly.entity_id
_entity_poly.type
_entity_poly.pdbx_seq_one_letter_code
_entity_poly.pdbx_strand_id
1 'polypeptide(L)'
;MQLISRYCLLTICSVVLFISDPKEIFAQETANLINMPSTELSANIDGELNDEIWQHAKTFDLSIVNYPWNNKASPVKTTAKIIENGEYIYVSFIAEDPDPTKIQAFLGDRDTRWGDDIVGIKFDTFNNRRLNYEFFVNPFGVQLDSIKNEMTGSTNDSWNGIWDSYGKITPNGYQVEIAIPYRILNFEDNKDVKTWAFELIRSYPRDTRLRISHIPLDRNNDCWLCQYPEIHGFKEAKTGKNLMVTPAIVANKNETKDIYNPADNWHSENDVDAGIDIRWGINANTLLNVTLNPDFSTVEVDSGQLSINKTYSLFYDEKRPFFLENADYFSSDYDLVYTRNIADPDYGAKLTGTEQSHSYGFFITNDTETNFFVPGNTGSDLATLNRESHSAAFKYRYDFTDDLSVGAISTLRTADDYHNYVFGIDSKYRLDDSNTFSGQLLNSNTQYPTDLYQSFCYGDNDSDCDQAKDVDCIFGNCQFSEQVHRTKFEDEITDLAYKATYEHNSEYWNVTAEHQNIGKKFRADLGYMPRADYKSDKLLLDRLFYGEDNTFWQEAKLSGLWQIKHNEKGELLDKTLAASFTIDGPMLSTFDAMFTYADKVGLREDESNLAIDGNTTRFTEKLATFYASVQPSPQLYLESELIIGDKIDYRNNI
;
A
#
# COMPACT_ATOMS: atom_id res chain seq x y z
N MET A 1 -8.01 9.99 -44.50
CA MET A 1 -7.66 9.37 -43.20
C MET A 1 -8.21 10.15 -42.04
N GLN A 2 -9.35 10.83 -42.19
CA GLN A 2 -10.03 11.62 -41.13
C GLN A 2 -11.47 11.16 -40.88
N LEU A 3 -11.88 10.00 -41.39
CA LEU A 3 -13.24 9.50 -41.28
C LEU A 3 -13.38 8.20 -40.42
N ILE A 4 -12.28 7.62 -39.94
CA ILE A 4 -12.29 6.39 -39.12
C ILE A 4 -12.28 6.69 -37.62
N SER A 5 -11.85 7.91 -37.21
CA SER A 5 -11.78 8.30 -35.78
C SER A 5 -13.13 8.67 -35.13
N ARG A 6 -14.20 8.88 -35.89
CA ARG A 6 -15.52 9.26 -35.33
C ARG A 6 -16.50 8.12 -35.08
N TYR A 7 -16.19 6.92 -35.57
CA TYR A 7 -17.09 5.75 -35.38
C TYR A 7 -16.68 4.83 -34.24
N CYS A 8 -15.46 4.92 -33.73
CA CYS A 8 -15.05 4.10 -32.54
C CYS A 8 -15.58 4.64 -31.21
N LEU A 9 -15.87 5.93 -31.07
CA LEU A 9 -16.41 6.48 -29.81
C LEU A 9 -17.92 6.28 -29.64
N LEU A 10 -18.65 6.00 -30.72
CA LEU A 10 -20.12 5.78 -30.67
C LEU A 10 -20.52 4.32 -30.54
N THR A 11 -19.61 3.39 -30.74
CA THR A 11 -19.90 1.94 -30.62
C THR A 11 -19.64 1.41 -29.21
N ILE A 12 -18.86 2.08 -28.40
CA ILE A 12 -18.62 1.70 -26.99
C ILE A 12 -19.79 2.16 -26.08
N CYS A 13 -20.46 3.25 -26.41
CA CYS A 13 -21.65 3.69 -25.67
C CYS A 13 -22.93 2.88 -25.94
N SER A 14 -22.95 1.99 -26.93
CA SER A 14 -24.18 1.27 -27.31
C SER A 14 -24.25 -0.17 -26.78
N VAL A 15 -23.23 -0.69 -26.11
CA VAL A 15 -23.21 -2.06 -25.56
C VAL A 15 -23.58 -2.13 -24.08
N VAL A 16 -23.67 -1.00 -23.38
CA VAL A 16 -23.96 -0.95 -21.93
C VAL A 16 -25.47 -0.93 -21.61
N LEU A 17 -26.35 -0.98 -22.59
CA LEU A 17 -27.81 -0.76 -22.38
C LEU A 17 -28.70 -1.99 -22.60
N PHE A 18 -28.28 -3.19 -22.34
CA PHE A 18 -29.20 -4.32 -22.25
C PHE A 18 -28.64 -5.49 -21.44
N ILE A 19 -28.63 -5.41 -20.12
CA ILE A 19 -28.85 -6.54 -19.21
C ILE A 19 -29.45 -5.96 -17.94
N SER A 20 -30.73 -5.75 -17.90
CA SER A 20 -31.50 -5.60 -16.66
C SER A 20 -32.20 -6.92 -16.40
N ASP A 21 -31.57 -7.79 -15.64
CA ASP A 21 -32.29 -8.88 -14.99
C ASP A 21 -33.14 -8.33 -13.84
N PRO A 22 -34.36 -8.78 -13.64
CA PRO A 22 -35.20 -8.35 -12.56
C PRO A 22 -34.59 -8.78 -11.23
N LYS A 23 -34.25 -7.80 -10.36
CA LYS A 23 -33.85 -8.05 -8.98
C LYS A 23 -34.92 -8.93 -8.32
N GLU A 24 -34.59 -10.15 -8.00
CA GLU A 24 -35.31 -10.89 -6.97
C GLU A 24 -35.12 -10.12 -5.66
N ILE A 25 -36.20 -9.57 -5.15
CA ILE A 25 -36.26 -8.95 -3.82
C ILE A 25 -36.09 -10.11 -2.83
N PHE A 26 -34.86 -10.41 -2.45
CA PHE A 26 -34.63 -11.18 -1.25
C PHE A 26 -35.16 -10.35 -0.09
N ALA A 27 -36.19 -10.86 0.57
CA ALA A 27 -36.68 -10.30 1.81
C ALA A 27 -35.49 -10.19 2.75
N GLN A 28 -35.15 -8.95 3.14
CA GLN A 28 -34.18 -8.66 4.17
C GLN A 28 -34.67 -9.38 5.45
N GLU A 29 -34.07 -10.54 5.75
CA GLU A 29 -34.24 -11.15 7.07
C GLU A 29 -33.88 -10.07 8.07
N THR A 30 -34.74 -9.84 9.04
CA THR A 30 -34.47 -8.95 10.16
C THR A 30 -33.16 -9.36 10.79
N ALA A 31 -32.09 -8.64 10.47
CA ALA A 31 -30.76 -8.88 10.97
C ALA A 31 -30.88 -8.91 12.52
N ASN A 32 -30.56 -10.04 13.14
CA ASN A 32 -30.56 -10.16 14.57
C ASN A 32 -29.50 -9.17 15.09
N LEU A 33 -29.97 -8.07 15.68
CA LEU A 33 -29.12 -7.03 16.27
C LEU A 33 -28.15 -7.67 17.26
N ILE A 34 -26.85 -7.64 16.93
CA ILE A 34 -25.82 -8.11 17.82
C ILE A 34 -25.49 -6.97 18.79
N ASN A 35 -25.74 -7.21 20.08
CA ASN A 35 -25.39 -6.24 21.12
C ASN A 35 -24.03 -6.61 21.72
N MET A 36 -23.15 -5.61 21.88
CA MET A 36 -21.92 -5.74 22.64
C MET A 36 -22.26 -5.85 24.13
N PRO A 37 -21.90 -6.94 24.82
CA PRO A 37 -22.05 -7.01 26.25
C PRO A 37 -21.05 -6.10 26.94
N SER A 38 -21.49 -5.45 28.02
CA SER A 38 -20.65 -4.52 28.79
C SER A 38 -20.65 -4.94 30.27
N THR A 39 -19.53 -4.72 30.96
CA THR A 39 -19.33 -5.03 32.38
C THR A 39 -18.32 -4.06 32.99
N GLU A 40 -18.25 -3.98 34.32
CA GLU A 40 -17.17 -3.25 35.02
C GLU A 40 -15.95 -4.15 35.33
N LEU A 41 -16.03 -5.44 35.03
CA LEU A 41 -14.93 -6.38 35.25
C LEU A 41 -13.82 -6.20 34.22
N SER A 42 -12.61 -6.61 34.60
CA SER A 42 -11.43 -6.65 33.72
C SER A 42 -10.93 -8.09 33.60
N ALA A 43 -10.34 -8.44 32.45
CA ALA A 43 -9.60 -9.68 32.29
C ALA A 43 -8.11 -9.46 32.63
N ASN A 44 -7.49 -10.50 33.19
CA ASN A 44 -6.05 -10.62 33.26
C ASN A 44 -5.56 -11.35 32.01
N ILE A 45 -4.74 -10.68 31.19
CA ILE A 45 -4.29 -11.22 29.89
C ILE A 45 -3.11 -12.16 30.13
N ASP A 46 -3.38 -13.41 30.52
CA ASP A 46 -2.38 -14.43 30.91
C ASP A 46 -2.53 -15.78 30.19
N GLY A 47 -3.50 -15.88 29.29
CA GLY A 47 -3.80 -17.09 28.51
C GLY A 47 -4.66 -18.11 29.24
N GLU A 48 -5.23 -17.75 30.40
CA GLU A 48 -6.16 -18.59 31.17
C GLU A 48 -7.56 -17.98 31.11
N LEU A 49 -8.47 -18.58 30.37
CA LEU A 49 -9.84 -18.10 30.18
C LEU A 49 -10.75 -18.40 31.42
N ASN A 50 -10.21 -18.19 32.61
CA ASN A 50 -10.88 -18.51 33.90
C ASN A 50 -11.45 -17.26 34.59
N ASP A 51 -11.16 -16.05 34.09
CA ASP A 51 -11.69 -14.81 34.64
C ASP A 51 -13.22 -14.74 34.53
N GLU A 52 -13.84 -14.12 35.53
CA GLU A 52 -15.30 -13.98 35.62
C GLU A 52 -15.90 -13.23 34.42
N ILE A 53 -15.18 -12.29 33.88
CA ILE A 53 -15.62 -11.50 32.71
C ILE A 53 -16.04 -12.39 31.53
N TRP A 54 -15.36 -13.51 31.28
CA TRP A 54 -15.65 -14.42 30.19
C TRP A 54 -17.00 -15.17 30.33
N GLN A 55 -17.60 -15.15 31.51
CA GLN A 55 -18.93 -15.70 31.72
C GLN A 55 -20.04 -14.77 31.22
N HIS A 56 -19.76 -13.48 31.15
CA HIS A 56 -20.66 -12.44 30.66
C HIS A 56 -20.46 -12.12 29.16
N ALA A 57 -19.39 -12.61 28.56
CA ALA A 57 -19.02 -12.34 27.16
C ALA A 57 -19.95 -13.02 26.16
N LYS A 58 -20.19 -12.37 25.04
CA LYS A 58 -20.93 -12.97 23.92
C LYS A 58 -20.04 -13.95 23.18
N THR A 59 -20.59 -15.13 22.92
CA THR A 59 -19.88 -16.23 22.25
C THR A 59 -20.26 -16.31 20.80
N PHE A 60 -19.25 -16.57 19.94
CA PHE A 60 -19.36 -16.80 18.50
C PHE A 60 -18.63 -18.08 18.13
N ASP A 61 -19.22 -18.87 17.24
CA ASP A 61 -18.56 -20.03 16.64
C ASP A 61 -18.05 -19.65 15.25
N LEU A 62 -16.75 -19.83 15.00
CA LEU A 62 -16.14 -19.67 13.69
C LEU A 62 -16.29 -21.02 12.97
N SER A 63 -17.36 -21.17 12.21
CA SER A 63 -17.78 -22.46 11.63
C SER A 63 -17.72 -22.50 10.10
N ILE A 64 -17.32 -21.39 9.44
CA ILE A 64 -17.38 -21.23 7.99
C ILE A 64 -15.98 -21.01 7.43
N VAL A 65 -15.55 -21.86 6.50
CA VAL A 65 -14.36 -21.60 5.67
C VAL A 65 -14.81 -20.80 4.47
N ASN A 66 -14.47 -19.52 4.45
CA ASN A 66 -14.85 -18.61 3.37
C ASN A 66 -13.73 -18.37 2.33
N TYR A 67 -12.51 -18.88 2.60
CA TYR A 67 -11.41 -18.92 1.63
C TYR A 67 -10.43 -20.08 1.94
N PRO A 68 -9.90 -20.83 0.95
CA PRO A 68 -10.26 -20.80 -0.47
C PRO A 68 -11.59 -21.54 -0.78
N TRP A 69 -12.20 -22.16 0.21
CA TRP A 69 -13.48 -22.83 0.04
C TRP A 69 -14.64 -21.81 0.07
N ASN A 70 -15.63 -22.03 -0.77
CA ASN A 70 -16.79 -21.15 -0.83
C ASN A 70 -17.80 -21.51 0.28
N ASN A 71 -17.66 -20.87 1.44
CA ASN A 71 -18.57 -20.96 2.58
C ASN A 71 -18.88 -22.41 3.04
N LYS A 72 -17.86 -23.27 3.03
CA LYS A 72 -17.99 -24.65 3.54
C LYS A 72 -17.85 -24.70 5.05
N ALA A 73 -18.37 -25.78 5.63
CA ALA A 73 -18.21 -26.03 7.07
C ALA A 73 -16.73 -26.17 7.46
N SER A 74 -16.35 -25.57 8.57
CA SER A 74 -14.99 -25.67 9.11
C SER A 74 -14.66 -27.11 9.54
N PRO A 75 -13.47 -27.63 9.20
CA PRO A 75 -13.02 -28.95 9.67
C PRO A 75 -12.59 -28.95 11.14
N VAL A 76 -12.41 -27.77 11.75
CA VAL A 76 -11.98 -27.60 13.14
C VAL A 76 -12.89 -26.64 13.88
N LYS A 77 -13.05 -26.87 15.17
CA LYS A 77 -13.86 -26.02 16.01
C LYS A 77 -13.05 -24.83 16.53
N THR A 78 -13.64 -23.64 16.44
CA THR A 78 -13.08 -22.41 16.99
C THR A 78 -14.21 -21.60 17.62
N THR A 79 -14.03 -21.23 18.87
CA THR A 79 -14.99 -20.41 19.60
C THR A 79 -14.32 -19.11 20.01
N ALA A 80 -14.97 -17.98 19.74
CA ALA A 80 -14.53 -16.66 20.17
C ALA A 80 -15.53 -16.07 21.17
N LYS A 81 -15.05 -15.24 22.07
CA LYS A 81 -15.87 -14.45 22.99
C LYS A 81 -15.46 -12.99 22.90
N ILE A 82 -16.45 -12.08 23.02
CA ILE A 82 -16.24 -10.64 23.00
C ILE A 82 -17.04 -9.96 24.11
N ILE A 83 -16.44 -8.98 24.79
CA ILE A 83 -17.04 -8.14 25.82
C ILE A 83 -16.26 -6.84 25.97
N GLU A 84 -16.88 -5.79 26.49
CA GLU A 84 -16.21 -4.51 26.78
C GLU A 84 -16.44 -4.06 28.22
N ASN A 85 -15.57 -3.15 28.73
CA ASN A 85 -15.72 -2.58 30.07
C ASN A 85 -15.66 -1.03 30.10
N GLY A 86 -15.87 -0.37 28.96
CA GLY A 86 -15.79 1.08 28.83
C GLY A 86 -14.37 1.63 28.61
N GLU A 87 -13.32 0.85 28.90
CA GLU A 87 -11.92 1.19 28.67
C GLU A 87 -11.25 0.29 27.62
N TYR A 88 -11.61 -1.00 27.66
CA TYR A 88 -11.07 -2.04 26.76
C TYR A 88 -12.17 -2.85 26.11
N ILE A 89 -11.90 -3.31 24.90
CA ILE A 89 -12.58 -4.44 24.26
C ILE A 89 -11.74 -5.68 24.53
N TYR A 90 -12.34 -6.69 25.16
CA TYR A 90 -11.71 -7.97 25.39
C TYR A 90 -12.22 -9.01 24.40
N VAL A 91 -11.29 -9.73 23.77
CA VAL A 91 -11.60 -10.82 22.86
C VAL A 91 -10.81 -12.06 23.26
N SER A 92 -11.45 -13.20 23.29
CA SER A 92 -10.76 -14.46 23.52
C SER A 92 -11.10 -15.50 22.47
N PHE A 93 -10.16 -16.40 22.23
CA PHE A 93 -10.32 -17.51 21.30
C PHE A 93 -9.94 -18.83 21.95
N ILE A 94 -10.73 -19.87 21.66
CA ILE A 94 -10.40 -21.27 21.88
C ILE A 94 -10.37 -21.94 20.52
N ALA A 95 -9.18 -22.23 20.03
CA ALA A 95 -8.93 -22.81 18.73
C ALA A 95 -8.55 -24.28 18.86
N GLU A 96 -9.54 -25.16 18.74
CA GLU A 96 -9.31 -26.61 18.81
C GLU A 96 -8.53 -27.09 17.57
N ASP A 97 -7.64 -28.08 17.79
CA ASP A 97 -6.86 -28.72 16.74
C ASP A 97 -6.78 -30.23 17.00
N PRO A 98 -7.14 -31.06 16.03
CA PRO A 98 -7.07 -32.52 16.18
C PRO A 98 -5.63 -33.04 16.31
N ASP A 99 -4.63 -32.26 15.86
CA ASP A 99 -3.21 -32.57 15.97
C ASP A 99 -2.40 -31.32 16.35
N PRO A 100 -2.35 -30.97 17.65
CA PRO A 100 -1.64 -29.77 18.12
C PRO A 100 -0.15 -29.72 17.79
N THR A 101 0.46 -30.85 17.42
CA THR A 101 1.87 -30.90 17.00
C THR A 101 2.11 -30.25 15.64
N LYS A 102 1.05 -30.02 14.88
CA LYS A 102 1.07 -29.34 13.58
C LYS A 102 0.74 -27.86 13.66
N ILE A 103 0.52 -27.33 14.86
CA ILE A 103 0.33 -25.89 15.03
C ILE A 103 1.57 -25.16 14.52
N GLN A 104 1.38 -24.30 13.55
CA GLN A 104 2.44 -23.47 12.98
C GLN A 104 2.48 -22.16 13.75
N ALA A 105 3.43 -22.02 14.65
CA ALA A 105 3.64 -20.83 15.44
C ALA A 105 5.11 -20.62 15.76
N PHE A 106 5.57 -19.40 15.60
CA PHE A 106 6.96 -19.02 15.88
C PHE A 106 7.00 -17.72 16.67
N LEU A 107 8.00 -17.58 17.53
CA LEU A 107 8.36 -16.26 18.06
C LEU A 107 8.98 -15.42 16.97
N GLY A 108 8.72 -14.15 16.98
CA GLY A 108 9.23 -13.20 16.00
C GLY A 108 8.85 -11.78 16.38
N ASP A 109 9.32 -10.85 15.60
CA ASP A 109 8.93 -9.46 15.74
C ASP A 109 7.44 -9.29 15.37
N ARG A 110 6.85 -8.22 15.87
CA ARG A 110 5.49 -7.81 15.54
C ARG A 110 5.33 -7.72 14.02
N ASP A 111 4.16 -8.06 13.51
CA ASP A 111 3.74 -7.99 12.10
C ASP A 111 4.56 -8.87 11.13
N THR A 112 5.42 -9.76 11.62
CA THR A 112 6.23 -10.66 10.77
C THR A 112 5.67 -12.08 10.63
N ARG A 113 4.61 -12.44 11.38
CA ARG A 113 4.11 -13.82 11.51
C ARG A 113 2.74 -14.09 10.89
N TRP A 114 2.40 -13.40 9.82
CA TRP A 114 1.15 -13.60 9.06
C TRP A 114 1.00 -15.01 8.46
N GLY A 115 2.10 -15.73 8.35
CA GLY A 115 2.15 -17.13 7.90
C GLY A 115 1.71 -18.15 8.93
N ASP A 116 1.68 -17.82 10.22
CA ASP A 116 1.39 -18.73 11.32
C ASP A 116 -0.10 -19.10 11.43
N ASP A 117 -0.42 -20.05 12.32
CA ASP A 117 -1.76 -20.13 12.93
C ASP A 117 -2.04 -18.80 13.64
N ILE A 118 -3.06 -18.09 13.25
CA ILE A 118 -3.46 -16.84 13.90
C ILE A 118 -4.96 -16.80 14.11
N VAL A 119 -5.37 -16.13 15.17
CA VAL A 119 -6.77 -15.74 15.42
C VAL A 119 -6.84 -14.25 15.61
N GLY A 120 -7.97 -13.64 15.25
CA GLY A 120 -8.10 -12.21 15.42
C GLY A 120 -9.48 -11.67 15.11
N ILE A 121 -9.57 -10.36 15.27
CA ILE A 121 -10.78 -9.58 15.05
C ILE A 121 -10.48 -8.38 14.16
N LYS A 122 -11.45 -8.04 13.33
CA LYS A 122 -11.45 -6.83 12.50
C LYS A 122 -12.61 -5.95 12.90
N PHE A 123 -12.38 -4.63 12.95
CA PHE A 123 -13.41 -3.63 13.26
C PHE A 123 -13.44 -2.50 12.25
N ASP A 124 -14.60 -2.26 11.64
CA ASP A 124 -14.94 -0.97 11.05
C ASP A 124 -15.65 -0.12 12.11
N THR A 125 -14.90 0.74 12.77
CA THR A 125 -15.35 1.55 13.91
C THR A 125 -16.24 2.73 13.54
N PHE A 126 -16.23 3.13 12.27
CA PHE A 126 -17.11 4.15 11.72
C PHE A 126 -18.37 3.57 11.07
N ASN A 127 -18.39 2.26 10.82
CA ASN A 127 -19.43 1.55 10.06
C ASN A 127 -19.71 2.22 8.70
N ASN A 128 -18.64 2.70 8.07
CA ASN A 128 -18.71 3.41 6.79
C ASN A 128 -18.09 2.61 5.63
N ARG A 129 -17.64 1.37 5.92
CA ARG A 129 -17.11 0.42 4.95
C ARG A 129 -15.88 0.90 4.19
N ARG A 130 -15.04 1.72 4.87
CA ARG A 130 -13.86 2.35 4.29
C ARG A 130 -12.54 1.87 4.88
N LEU A 131 -12.49 1.83 6.21
CA LEU A 131 -11.31 1.43 6.96
C LEU A 131 -11.69 0.41 8.02
N ASN A 132 -10.86 -0.58 8.22
CA ASN A 132 -10.96 -1.46 9.36
C ASN A 132 -9.62 -1.58 10.08
N TYR A 133 -9.70 -1.67 11.40
CA TYR A 133 -8.60 -2.07 12.25
C TYR A 133 -8.55 -3.59 12.34
N GLU A 134 -7.39 -4.16 12.22
CA GLU A 134 -7.15 -5.59 12.27
C GLU A 134 -6.23 -5.93 13.45
N PHE A 135 -6.61 -6.89 14.28
CA PHE A 135 -5.86 -7.36 15.45
C PHE A 135 -5.78 -8.87 15.42
N PHE A 136 -4.59 -9.41 15.23
CA PHE A 136 -4.34 -10.84 15.16
C PHE A 136 -3.24 -11.26 16.15
N VAL A 137 -3.31 -12.49 16.60
CA VAL A 137 -2.36 -13.08 17.55
C VAL A 137 -2.07 -14.52 17.15
N ASN A 138 -0.80 -14.90 17.18
CA ASN A 138 -0.41 -16.30 17.03
C ASN A 138 -0.44 -17.05 18.37
N PRO A 139 -0.32 -18.40 18.40
CA PRO A 139 -0.35 -19.20 19.63
C PRO A 139 0.71 -18.87 20.69
N PHE A 140 1.74 -18.08 20.36
CA PHE A 140 2.75 -17.60 21.30
C PHE A 140 2.54 -16.16 21.76
N GLY A 141 1.44 -15.52 21.35
CA GLY A 141 1.13 -14.16 21.73
C GLY A 141 1.78 -13.09 20.87
N VAL A 142 2.44 -13.46 19.75
CA VAL A 142 2.99 -12.48 18.79
C VAL A 142 1.84 -11.72 18.16
N GLN A 143 1.90 -10.40 18.29
CA GLN A 143 0.91 -9.46 17.78
C GLN A 143 1.14 -9.16 16.29
N LEU A 144 0.02 -9.04 15.57
CA LEU A 144 -0.03 -8.56 14.20
C LEU A 144 -1.20 -7.60 14.13
N ASP A 145 -0.96 -6.37 13.75
CA ASP A 145 -2.02 -5.40 13.56
C ASP A 145 -1.83 -4.60 12.28
N SER A 146 -2.93 -4.13 11.75
CA SER A 146 -2.93 -3.35 10.51
C SER A 146 -4.19 -2.49 10.41
N ILE A 147 -4.13 -1.51 9.51
CA ILE A 147 -5.30 -0.79 9.03
C ILE A 147 -5.47 -1.13 7.56
N LYS A 148 -6.62 -1.70 7.20
CA LYS A 148 -6.98 -1.94 5.80
C LYS A 148 -7.88 -0.84 5.28
N ASN A 149 -7.53 -0.31 4.12
CA ASN A 149 -8.32 0.66 3.38
C ASN A 149 -9.07 -0.04 2.23
N GLU A 150 -10.37 -0.21 2.37
CA GLU A 150 -11.21 -0.87 1.36
C GLU A 150 -11.32 -0.07 0.06
N MET A 151 -11.11 1.24 0.13
CA MET A 151 -11.22 2.11 -1.05
C MET A 151 -10.02 1.96 -1.99
N THR A 152 -8.82 1.72 -1.44
CA THR A 152 -7.59 1.55 -2.21
C THR A 152 -7.17 0.09 -2.31
N GLY A 153 -7.77 -0.80 -1.50
CA GLY A 153 -7.35 -2.19 -1.36
C GLY A 153 -6.02 -2.35 -0.58
N SER A 154 -5.44 -1.25 -0.10
CA SER A 154 -4.16 -1.27 0.62
C SER A 154 -4.34 -1.70 2.07
N THR A 155 -3.33 -2.39 2.59
CA THR A 155 -3.19 -2.71 4.01
C THR A 155 -1.92 -2.05 4.53
N ASN A 156 -2.05 -1.28 5.62
CA ASN A 156 -0.93 -0.67 6.32
C ASN A 156 -0.63 -1.51 7.58
N ASP A 157 0.32 -2.41 7.49
CA ASP A 157 0.84 -3.25 8.57
C ASP A 157 1.96 -2.58 9.38
N SER A 158 2.37 -1.38 8.99
CA SER A 158 3.29 -0.56 9.77
C SER A 158 2.59 0.26 10.86
N TRP A 159 1.25 0.25 10.91
CA TRP A 159 0.51 0.83 12.01
C TRP A 159 0.62 -0.06 13.25
N ASN A 160 1.07 0.52 14.36
CA ASN A 160 1.31 -0.19 15.61
C ASN A 160 0.45 0.39 16.74
N GLY A 161 -0.64 -0.28 17.09
CA GLY A 161 -1.44 0.04 18.27
C GLY A 161 -0.77 -0.46 19.57
N ILE A 162 -0.97 0.22 20.69
CA ILE A 162 -0.53 -0.26 22.02
C ILE A 162 -1.70 -1.01 22.66
N TRP A 163 -1.67 -2.34 22.56
CA TRP A 163 -2.68 -3.25 23.09
C TRP A 163 -2.02 -4.50 23.67
N ASP A 164 -2.76 -5.28 24.46
CA ASP A 164 -2.24 -6.44 25.15
C ASP A 164 -2.79 -7.75 24.57
N SER A 165 -1.96 -8.77 24.51
CA SER A 165 -2.33 -10.10 24.08
C SER A 165 -1.53 -11.19 24.77
N TYR A 166 -2.11 -12.37 24.87
CA TYR A 166 -1.41 -13.57 25.31
C TYR A 166 -1.92 -14.79 24.54
N GLY A 167 -1.00 -15.63 24.09
CA GLY A 167 -1.27 -16.90 23.43
C GLY A 167 -0.71 -18.07 24.23
N LYS A 168 -1.45 -19.17 24.29
CA LYS A 168 -1.06 -20.38 25.01
C LYS A 168 -1.45 -21.65 24.26
N ILE A 169 -0.46 -22.48 23.94
CA ILE A 169 -0.70 -23.82 23.39
C ILE A 169 -1.23 -24.74 24.51
N THR A 170 -2.27 -25.50 24.18
CA THR A 170 -2.94 -26.42 25.06
C THR A 170 -2.90 -27.86 24.51
N PRO A 171 -3.23 -28.90 25.27
CA PRO A 171 -3.30 -30.26 24.73
C PRO A 171 -4.27 -30.47 23.57
N ASN A 172 -5.27 -29.59 23.43
CA ASN A 172 -6.36 -29.72 22.45
C ASN A 172 -6.30 -28.61 21.34
N GLY A 173 -5.24 -27.81 21.28
CA GLY A 173 -5.11 -26.69 20.36
C GLY A 173 -4.41 -25.51 21.00
N TYR A 174 -5.01 -24.32 20.94
CA TYR A 174 -4.46 -23.12 21.61
C TYR A 174 -5.57 -22.16 22.05
N GLN A 175 -5.20 -21.27 22.97
CA GLN A 175 -6.05 -20.19 23.47
C GLN A 175 -5.34 -18.86 23.29
N VAL A 176 -6.12 -17.81 23.04
CA VAL A 176 -5.63 -16.44 22.92
C VAL A 176 -6.55 -15.50 23.67
N GLU A 177 -5.95 -14.54 24.38
CA GLU A 177 -6.61 -13.37 24.96
C GLU A 177 -6.08 -12.09 24.34
N ILE A 178 -6.98 -11.14 24.13
CA ILE A 178 -6.70 -9.84 23.53
C ILE A 178 -7.42 -8.77 24.35
N ALA A 179 -6.73 -7.68 24.68
CA ALA A 179 -7.31 -6.48 25.26
C ALA A 179 -6.97 -5.25 24.40
N ILE A 180 -7.97 -4.68 23.74
CA ILE A 180 -7.84 -3.55 22.84
C ILE A 180 -8.36 -2.29 23.54
N PRO A 181 -7.52 -1.33 23.93
CA PRO A 181 -7.98 -0.11 24.56
C PRO A 181 -8.63 0.83 23.55
N TYR A 182 -9.74 1.45 23.90
CA TYR A 182 -10.44 2.40 23.01
C TYR A 182 -9.58 3.57 22.57
N ARG A 183 -8.57 3.94 23.34
CA ARG A 183 -7.67 5.07 23.03
C ARG A 183 -6.85 4.91 21.76
N ILE A 184 -6.69 3.68 21.23
CA ILE A 184 -5.94 3.45 19.98
C ILE A 184 -6.85 3.42 18.75
N LEU A 185 -8.17 3.42 18.96
CA LEU A 185 -9.16 3.38 17.91
C LEU A 185 -9.70 4.78 17.62
N ASN A 186 -9.92 5.10 16.36
CA ASN A 186 -10.73 6.22 15.95
C ASN A 186 -12.15 5.73 15.67
N PHE A 187 -13.16 6.43 16.18
CA PHE A 187 -14.56 6.07 16.01
C PHE A 187 -15.47 7.30 16.15
N GLU A 188 -16.70 7.17 15.69
CA GLU A 188 -17.71 8.24 15.83
C GLU A 188 -18.20 8.33 17.27
N ASP A 189 -17.92 9.45 17.97
CA ASP A 189 -18.25 9.65 19.39
C ASP A 189 -19.49 10.52 19.64
N ASN A 190 -20.24 10.88 18.59
CA ASN A 190 -21.42 11.76 18.69
C ASN A 190 -22.73 11.02 19.03
N LYS A 191 -22.68 9.71 19.25
CA LYS A 191 -23.84 8.86 19.55
C LYS A 191 -23.68 8.14 20.88
N ASP A 192 -24.74 8.09 21.69
CA ASP A 192 -24.77 7.30 22.93
C ASP A 192 -24.57 5.80 22.68
N VAL A 193 -25.14 5.28 21.57
CA VAL A 193 -24.96 3.91 21.12
C VAL A 193 -24.22 3.94 19.80
N LYS A 194 -23.03 3.35 19.80
CA LYS A 194 -22.20 3.25 18.60
C LYS A 194 -22.51 1.93 17.89
N THR A 195 -22.41 1.96 16.57
CA THR A 195 -22.56 0.78 15.72
C THR A 195 -21.27 0.59 14.94
N TRP A 196 -20.64 -0.57 15.11
CA TRP A 196 -19.45 -0.96 14.38
C TRP A 196 -19.74 -2.20 13.55
N ALA A 197 -18.99 -2.41 12.47
CA ALA A 197 -19.00 -3.68 11.79
C ALA A 197 -17.77 -4.50 12.19
N PHE A 198 -17.87 -5.84 12.21
CA PHE A 198 -16.76 -6.66 12.70
C PHE A 198 -16.70 -8.03 12.04
N GLU A 199 -15.53 -8.64 12.08
CA GLU A 199 -15.31 -10.02 11.69
C GLU A 199 -14.32 -10.71 12.62
N LEU A 200 -14.65 -11.96 13.03
CA LEU A 200 -13.77 -12.84 13.79
C LEU A 200 -13.20 -13.90 12.85
N ILE A 201 -11.88 -14.10 12.90
CA ILE A 201 -11.15 -14.92 11.94
C ILE A 201 -10.18 -15.85 12.65
N ARG A 202 -10.00 -17.04 12.05
CA ARG A 202 -8.86 -17.93 12.27
C ARG A 202 -8.20 -18.24 10.92
N SER A 203 -6.89 -18.05 10.81
CA SER A 203 -6.06 -18.65 9.76
C SER A 203 -5.57 -20.02 10.25
N TYR A 204 -5.85 -21.05 9.48
CA TYR A 204 -5.51 -22.45 9.79
C TYR A 204 -4.63 -23.02 8.68
N PRO A 205 -3.29 -22.86 8.77
CA PRO A 205 -2.35 -23.30 7.76
C PRO A 205 -1.99 -24.79 7.96
N ARG A 206 -2.55 -25.65 7.11
CA ARG A 206 -2.21 -27.09 7.07
C ARG A 206 -1.86 -27.44 5.60
N ASP A 207 -2.45 -28.48 5.05
CA ASP A 207 -2.29 -28.76 3.61
C ASP A 207 -2.73 -27.57 2.75
N THR A 208 -3.78 -26.91 3.16
CA THR A 208 -4.31 -25.68 2.61
C THR A 208 -4.45 -24.65 3.73
N ARG A 209 -4.15 -23.41 3.45
CA ARG A 209 -4.43 -22.31 4.39
C ARG A 209 -5.91 -21.97 4.33
N LEU A 210 -6.64 -22.33 5.37
CA LEU A 210 -8.06 -22.04 5.48
C LEU A 210 -8.26 -20.74 6.25
N ARG A 211 -9.07 -19.86 5.71
CA ARG A 211 -9.62 -18.71 6.41
C ARG A 211 -10.99 -19.08 6.95
N ILE A 212 -11.06 -19.21 8.25
CA ILE A 212 -12.27 -19.63 8.99
C ILE A 212 -12.87 -18.40 9.67
N SER A 213 -14.15 -18.18 9.48
CA SER A 213 -14.86 -17.00 9.98
C SER A 213 -16.19 -17.40 10.64
N HIS A 214 -16.78 -16.46 11.36
CA HIS A 214 -18.15 -16.59 11.89
C HIS A 214 -19.22 -16.17 10.88
N ILE A 215 -18.80 -15.63 9.72
CA ILE A 215 -19.70 -15.17 8.64
C ILE A 215 -19.35 -15.82 7.29
N PRO A 216 -20.33 -16.04 6.43
CA PRO A 216 -20.08 -16.32 5.03
C PRO A 216 -19.65 -15.05 4.29
N LEU A 217 -19.00 -15.19 3.14
CA LEU A 217 -18.66 -14.10 2.22
C LEU A 217 -19.21 -14.42 0.82
N ASP A 218 -19.86 -13.46 0.19
CA ASP A 218 -20.19 -13.50 -1.21
C ASP A 218 -18.98 -13.03 -2.04
N ARG A 219 -18.42 -13.91 -2.86
CA ARG A 219 -17.25 -13.63 -3.71
C ARG A 219 -17.56 -12.76 -4.92
N ASN A 220 -18.85 -12.56 -5.21
CA ASN A 220 -19.29 -11.62 -6.24
C ASN A 220 -19.44 -10.19 -5.70
N ASN A 221 -19.26 -10.00 -4.38
CA ASN A 221 -19.20 -8.68 -3.76
C ASN A 221 -17.75 -8.31 -3.44
N ASP A 222 -17.18 -7.37 -4.20
CA ASP A 222 -15.80 -6.90 -4.05
C ASP A 222 -15.56 -6.12 -2.73
N CYS A 223 -16.62 -5.60 -2.12
CA CYS A 223 -16.53 -4.95 -0.81
C CYS A 223 -16.65 -5.97 0.32
N TRP A 224 -15.51 -6.36 0.89
CA TRP A 224 -15.52 -7.30 2.02
C TRP A 224 -16.08 -6.67 3.29
N LEU A 225 -15.73 -5.41 3.58
CA LEU A 225 -16.26 -4.67 4.74
C LEU A 225 -17.78 -4.48 4.67
N CYS A 226 -18.35 -4.40 3.45
CA CYS A 226 -19.79 -4.27 3.27
C CYS A 226 -20.57 -5.50 3.77
N GLN A 227 -19.90 -6.63 3.93
CA GLN A 227 -20.49 -7.91 4.30
C GLN A 227 -20.36 -8.21 5.81
N TYR A 228 -19.66 -7.36 6.57
CA TYR A 228 -19.50 -7.55 8.01
C TYR A 228 -20.80 -7.27 8.75
N PRO A 229 -21.19 -8.13 9.72
CA PRO A 229 -22.33 -7.87 10.57
C PRO A 229 -22.08 -6.68 11.50
N GLU A 230 -23.14 -6.01 11.85
CA GLU A 230 -23.10 -4.89 12.79
C GLU A 230 -23.20 -5.36 14.24
N ILE A 231 -22.43 -4.70 15.10
CA ILE A 231 -22.49 -4.84 16.56
C ILE A 231 -22.78 -3.47 17.17
N HIS A 232 -23.79 -3.42 18.05
CA HIS A 232 -24.29 -2.20 18.67
C HIS A 232 -23.94 -2.18 20.15
N GLY A 233 -23.53 -1.04 20.68
CA GLY A 233 -23.17 -0.89 22.08
C GLY A 233 -22.18 0.23 22.29
N PHE A 234 -21.08 -0.08 22.99
CA PHE A 234 -19.94 0.82 23.21
C PHE A 234 -20.36 2.15 23.88
N LYS A 235 -21.35 2.11 24.76
CA LYS A 235 -21.93 3.31 25.39
C LYS A 235 -20.93 4.05 26.27
N GLU A 236 -20.08 3.29 26.96
CA GLU A 236 -19.09 3.81 27.89
C GLU A 236 -17.72 4.01 27.23
N ALA A 237 -17.58 3.68 25.93
CA ALA A 237 -16.34 3.83 25.21
C ALA A 237 -15.85 5.27 25.25
N LYS A 238 -14.67 5.47 25.83
CA LYS A 238 -14.02 6.76 25.98
C LYS A 238 -12.63 6.71 25.38
N THR A 239 -12.32 7.69 24.55
CA THR A 239 -10.97 7.85 23.98
C THR A 239 -9.94 8.30 25.01
N GLY A 240 -10.36 8.65 26.22
CA GLY A 240 -9.49 9.19 27.26
C GLY A 240 -8.89 10.55 26.84
N LYS A 241 -7.76 10.92 27.44
CA LYS A 241 -7.01 12.15 27.04
C LYS A 241 -6.23 11.94 25.76
N ASN A 242 -6.01 10.70 25.34
CA ASN A 242 -5.32 10.24 24.14
C ASN A 242 -4.09 11.12 23.76
N LEU A 243 -3.34 11.53 24.78
CA LEU A 243 -2.12 12.31 24.64
C LEU A 243 -0.92 11.45 25.00
N MET A 244 -0.05 11.23 24.04
CA MET A 244 1.24 10.57 24.20
C MET A 244 2.35 11.54 23.85
N VAL A 245 3.37 11.59 24.69
CA VAL A 245 4.56 12.43 24.49
C VAL A 245 5.77 11.51 24.61
N THR A 246 6.55 11.43 23.55
CA THR A 246 7.73 10.55 23.47
C THR A 246 8.98 11.39 23.25
N PRO A 247 9.74 11.74 24.32
CA PRO A 247 11.05 12.37 24.15
C PRO A 247 12.09 11.32 23.73
N ALA A 248 13.01 11.72 22.87
CA ALA A 248 14.16 10.92 22.42
C ALA A 248 15.47 11.70 22.63
N ILE A 249 16.53 11.01 23.01
CA ILE A 249 17.90 11.52 23.01
C ILE A 249 18.79 10.47 22.38
N VAL A 250 19.55 10.87 21.36
CA VAL A 250 20.48 10.01 20.65
C VAL A 250 21.88 10.57 20.71
N ALA A 251 22.85 9.71 20.94
CA ALA A 251 24.25 10.06 20.87
C ALA A 251 24.94 9.14 19.85
N ASN A 252 25.55 9.74 18.85
CA ASN A 252 26.27 9.05 17.77
C ASN A 252 27.76 9.35 17.86
N LYS A 253 28.55 8.33 17.56
CA LYS A 253 29.97 8.51 17.27
C LYS A 253 30.29 7.83 15.94
N ASN A 254 30.63 8.65 14.96
CA ASN A 254 31.02 8.18 13.63
C ASN A 254 32.53 8.32 13.45
N GLU A 255 33.15 7.30 12.87
CA GLU A 255 34.55 7.35 12.49
C GLU A 255 34.65 7.02 10.98
N THR A 256 35.17 7.98 10.21
CA THR A 256 35.31 7.88 8.77
C THR A 256 36.78 7.98 8.36
N LYS A 257 37.12 7.32 7.26
CA LYS A 257 38.46 7.40 6.67
C LYS A 257 38.34 7.35 5.15
N ASP A 258 39.04 8.23 4.44
CA ASP A 258 39.18 8.12 3.00
C ASP A 258 40.08 6.91 2.64
N ILE A 259 39.47 5.87 2.13
CA ILE A 259 40.16 4.64 1.73
C ILE A 259 41.02 4.82 0.46
N TYR A 260 40.75 5.85 -0.35
CA TYR A 260 41.53 6.18 -1.55
C TYR A 260 42.79 6.99 -1.23
N ASN A 261 42.86 7.58 -0.02
CA ASN A 261 44.04 8.28 0.48
C ASN A 261 44.70 7.46 1.59
N PRO A 262 45.75 6.66 1.32
CA PRO A 262 46.41 5.83 2.35
C PRO A 262 47.03 6.64 3.50
N ALA A 263 47.29 7.93 3.30
CA ALA A 263 47.85 8.81 4.31
C ALA A 263 46.81 9.47 5.22
N ASP A 264 45.53 9.30 4.91
CA ASP A 264 44.44 9.84 5.70
C ASP A 264 44.34 9.12 7.06
N ASN A 265 43.88 9.86 8.08
CA ASN A 265 43.61 9.32 9.41
C ASN A 265 42.10 9.13 9.59
N TRP A 266 41.72 8.36 10.61
CA TRP A 266 40.35 8.28 11.05
C TRP A 266 39.87 9.62 11.58
N HIS A 267 38.79 10.16 11.02
CA HIS A 267 38.10 11.34 11.48
C HIS A 267 36.93 10.90 12.36
N SER A 268 36.91 11.39 13.60
CA SER A 268 35.87 11.08 14.57
C SER A 268 34.95 12.27 14.74
N GLU A 269 33.64 12.03 14.51
CA GLU A 269 32.58 12.99 14.74
C GLU A 269 31.66 12.44 15.83
N ASN A 270 31.35 13.29 16.82
CA ASN A 270 30.40 12.94 17.87
C ASN A 270 29.24 13.91 17.80
N ASP A 271 28.04 13.37 17.84
CA ASP A 271 26.82 14.15 17.78
C ASP A 271 25.84 13.69 18.88
N VAL A 272 25.06 14.64 19.41
CA VAL A 272 24.01 14.37 20.40
C VAL A 272 22.78 15.16 20.03
N ASP A 273 21.75 14.44 19.64
CA ASP A 273 20.46 14.98 19.23
C ASP A 273 19.39 14.70 20.27
N ALA A 274 18.45 15.63 20.39
CA ALA A 274 17.27 15.48 21.24
C ALA A 274 16.01 15.87 20.45
N GLY A 275 15.03 14.98 20.45
CA GLY A 275 13.77 15.15 19.77
C GLY A 275 12.56 14.89 20.67
N ILE A 276 11.39 15.23 20.17
CA ILE A 276 10.13 14.97 20.85
C ILE A 276 9.00 14.72 19.85
N ASP A 277 8.28 13.62 20.07
CA ASP A 277 7.06 13.29 19.33
C ASP A 277 5.85 13.46 20.24
N ILE A 278 4.81 14.11 19.73
CA ILE A 278 3.54 14.33 20.40
C ILE A 278 2.42 13.75 19.55
N ARG A 279 1.67 12.81 20.10
CA ARG A 279 0.47 12.25 19.52
C ARG A 279 -0.73 12.65 20.38
N TRP A 280 -1.66 13.39 19.81
CA TRP A 280 -2.84 13.87 20.51
C TRP A 280 -4.13 13.58 19.74
N GLY A 281 -4.94 12.64 20.25
CA GLY A 281 -6.33 12.51 19.85
C GLY A 281 -7.14 13.67 20.37
N ILE A 282 -7.38 14.69 19.54
CA ILE A 282 -8.17 15.88 19.89
C ILE A 282 -9.58 15.45 20.31
N ASN A 283 -10.10 14.47 19.58
CA ASN A 283 -11.33 13.74 19.86
C ASN A 283 -11.20 12.31 19.31
N ALA A 284 -12.26 11.51 19.38
CA ALA A 284 -12.24 10.11 18.94
C ALA A 284 -11.95 9.91 17.44
N ASN A 285 -12.18 10.92 16.63
CA ASN A 285 -12.12 10.86 15.18
C ASN A 285 -11.10 11.83 14.55
N THR A 286 -10.32 12.55 15.37
CA THR A 286 -9.32 13.50 14.90
C THR A 286 -8.02 13.35 15.67
N LEU A 287 -6.93 13.10 14.95
CA LEU A 287 -5.59 12.89 15.49
C LEU A 287 -4.65 14.00 15.02
N LEU A 288 -3.91 14.58 15.95
CA LEU A 288 -2.79 15.49 15.71
C LEU A 288 -1.49 14.81 16.11
N ASN A 289 -0.55 14.73 15.17
CA ASN A 289 0.83 14.33 15.40
C ASN A 289 1.73 15.54 15.19
N VAL A 290 2.65 15.78 16.11
CA VAL A 290 3.67 16.82 16.00
C VAL A 290 5.02 16.20 16.35
N THR A 291 6.02 16.49 15.54
CA THR A 291 7.41 16.10 15.81
C THR A 291 8.32 17.31 15.76
N LEU A 292 9.30 17.34 16.63
CA LEU A 292 10.35 18.36 16.65
C LEU A 292 11.69 17.61 16.75
N ASN A 293 12.57 17.88 15.80
CA ASN A 293 13.87 17.23 15.65
C ASN A 293 13.73 15.69 15.77
N PRO A 294 12.94 15.03 14.88
CA PRO A 294 12.64 13.62 15.01
C PRO A 294 13.90 12.78 14.86
N ASP A 295 14.09 11.85 15.80
CA ASP A 295 15.17 10.88 15.71
C ASP A 295 14.75 9.65 14.91
N PHE A 296 15.48 9.37 13.85
CA PHE A 296 15.28 8.19 13.01
C PHE A 296 16.39 7.14 13.14
N SER A 297 17.29 7.29 14.10
CA SER A 297 18.44 6.38 14.31
C SER A 297 18.03 4.97 14.71
N THR A 298 16.84 4.81 15.31
CA THR A 298 16.30 3.51 15.74
C THR A 298 15.43 2.84 14.66
N VAL A 299 15.20 3.51 13.52
CA VAL A 299 14.43 2.96 12.42
C VAL A 299 15.21 1.84 11.75
N GLU A 300 14.53 0.75 11.42
CA GLU A 300 15.12 -0.37 10.71
C GLU A 300 15.76 0.04 9.39
N VAL A 301 16.92 -0.53 9.10
CA VAL A 301 17.60 -0.34 7.82
C VAL A 301 16.77 -0.93 6.68
N ASP A 302 16.76 -0.26 5.54
CA ASP A 302 16.11 -0.77 4.33
C ASP A 302 16.75 -2.07 3.86
N SER A 303 15.94 -3.02 3.43
CA SER A 303 16.45 -4.22 2.78
C SER A 303 17.13 -3.85 1.47
N GLY A 304 18.28 -4.48 1.21
CA GLY A 304 19.02 -4.22 -0.02
C GLY A 304 18.20 -4.56 -1.26
N GLN A 305 18.08 -3.61 -2.17
CA GLN A 305 17.48 -3.82 -3.48
C GLN A 305 18.56 -3.82 -4.56
N LEU A 306 18.44 -4.73 -5.53
CA LEU A 306 19.36 -4.76 -6.66
C LEU A 306 18.97 -3.66 -7.66
N SER A 307 19.84 -2.67 -7.82
CA SER A 307 19.70 -1.61 -8.83
C SER A 307 20.27 -1.99 -10.20
N ILE A 308 20.88 -3.16 -10.32
CA ILE A 308 21.47 -3.65 -11.56
C ILE A 308 20.39 -3.77 -12.64
N ASN A 309 20.67 -3.21 -13.82
CA ASN A 309 19.78 -3.24 -14.97
C ASN A 309 18.42 -2.56 -14.73
N LYS A 310 18.39 -1.56 -13.88
CA LYS A 310 17.24 -0.67 -13.61
C LYS A 310 17.51 0.70 -14.20
N THR A 311 16.52 1.27 -14.87
CA THR A 311 16.59 2.61 -15.46
C THR A 311 15.80 3.65 -14.68
N TYR A 312 14.97 3.20 -13.75
CA TYR A 312 14.17 4.06 -12.88
C TYR A 312 14.62 3.93 -11.44
N SER A 313 14.52 5.02 -10.71
CA SER A 313 14.79 5.08 -9.27
C SER A 313 14.00 4.02 -8.50
N LEU A 314 14.60 3.47 -7.46
CA LEU A 314 13.99 2.44 -6.64
C LEU A 314 12.97 3.05 -5.67
N PHE A 315 11.95 2.27 -5.34
CA PHE A 315 10.98 2.60 -4.31
C PHE A 315 11.42 1.96 -2.98
N TYR A 316 11.35 2.72 -1.90
CA TYR A 316 11.57 2.25 -0.54
C TYR A 316 10.36 2.59 0.33
N ASP A 317 9.85 1.62 1.05
CA ASP A 317 8.74 1.83 1.97
C ASP A 317 9.13 2.79 3.10
N GLU A 318 8.19 3.59 3.57
CA GLU A 318 8.38 4.43 4.74
C GLU A 318 8.45 3.54 6.00
N LYS A 319 9.33 3.87 6.93
CA LYS A 319 9.50 3.14 8.20
C LYS A 319 9.45 4.05 9.43
N ARG A 320 9.49 5.37 9.21
CA ARG A 320 9.53 6.36 10.30
C ARG A 320 8.12 6.56 10.89
N PRO A 321 7.94 6.34 12.22
CA PRO A 321 6.61 6.31 12.85
C PRO A 321 5.77 7.57 12.61
N PHE A 322 6.39 8.76 12.65
CA PHE A 322 5.68 10.01 12.39
C PHE A 322 4.99 10.02 11.02
N PHE A 323 5.64 9.51 9.98
CA PHE A 323 5.08 9.50 8.63
C PHE A 323 4.10 8.35 8.40
N LEU A 324 4.32 7.20 9.06
CA LEU A 324 3.49 6.00 8.89
C LEU A 324 2.08 6.15 9.47
N GLU A 325 1.94 6.74 10.65
CA GLU A 325 0.64 6.83 11.30
C GLU A 325 -0.35 7.61 10.44
N ASN A 326 -1.50 7.00 10.10
CA ASN A 326 -2.54 7.56 9.24
C ASN A 326 -2.03 8.06 7.85
N ALA A 327 -0.99 7.41 7.30
CA ALA A 327 -0.47 7.72 5.97
C ALA A 327 -1.51 7.48 4.86
N ASP A 328 -2.41 6.52 5.09
CA ASP A 328 -3.51 6.15 4.20
C ASP A 328 -4.48 7.30 3.91
N TYR A 329 -4.58 8.30 4.80
CA TYR A 329 -5.36 9.51 4.54
C TYR A 329 -4.87 10.32 3.34
N PHE A 330 -3.58 10.18 2.97
CA PHE A 330 -2.96 10.88 1.82
C PHE A 330 -2.87 10.02 0.57
N SER A 331 -3.33 8.78 0.63
CA SER A 331 -3.27 7.86 -0.52
C SER A 331 -4.13 8.35 -1.69
N SER A 332 -3.65 8.12 -2.89
CA SER A 332 -4.35 8.43 -4.14
C SER A 332 -3.88 7.48 -5.26
N ASP A 333 -4.50 7.57 -6.45
CA ASP A 333 -4.16 6.70 -7.60
C ASP A 333 -2.71 6.87 -8.09
N TYR A 334 -2.08 7.98 -7.72
CA TYR A 334 -0.65 8.24 -7.89
C TYR A 334 -0.01 8.48 -6.52
N ASP A 335 1.23 8.06 -6.34
CA ASP A 335 1.99 8.27 -5.09
C ASP A 335 2.46 9.72 -4.97
N LEU A 336 1.53 10.64 -4.65
CA LEU A 336 1.80 12.08 -4.56
C LEU A 336 2.45 12.51 -3.25
N VAL A 337 2.44 11.64 -2.23
CA VAL A 337 3.08 11.88 -0.93
C VAL A 337 4.00 10.71 -0.62
N TYR A 338 5.26 10.87 -0.98
CA TYR A 338 6.34 9.92 -0.72
C TYR A 338 7.33 10.55 0.26
N THR A 339 7.12 10.27 1.53
CA THR A 339 7.80 10.95 2.63
C THR A 339 9.30 10.64 2.71
N ARG A 340 9.77 9.60 2.01
CA ARG A 340 11.23 9.33 1.84
C ARG A 340 11.97 10.42 1.08
N ASN A 341 11.28 11.28 0.34
CA ASN A 341 11.86 12.48 -0.26
C ASN A 341 12.17 13.57 0.79
N ILE A 342 11.64 13.44 2.02
CA ILE A 342 11.93 14.29 3.17
C ILE A 342 13.02 13.57 3.97
N ALA A 343 14.25 14.09 3.91
CA ALA A 343 15.41 13.38 4.47
C ALA A 343 15.64 13.71 5.94
N ASP A 344 15.68 15.00 6.28
CA ASP A 344 16.12 15.52 7.57
C ASP A 344 15.24 16.69 8.02
N PRO A 345 14.03 16.42 8.52
CA PRO A 345 13.10 17.45 8.96
C PRO A 345 13.41 17.92 10.40
N ASP A 346 13.49 19.24 10.63
CA ASP A 346 13.57 19.81 11.98
C ASP A 346 12.22 19.73 12.71
N TYR A 347 11.11 19.80 11.96
CA TYR A 347 9.77 19.70 12.53
C TYR A 347 8.76 19.12 11.53
N GLY A 348 7.70 18.57 12.07
CA GLY A 348 6.55 18.12 11.31
C GLY A 348 5.26 18.24 12.12
N ALA A 349 4.15 18.49 11.43
CA ALA A 349 2.82 18.42 12.01
C ALA A 349 1.87 17.75 11.04
N LYS A 350 1.02 16.84 11.54
CA LYS A 350 0.05 16.09 10.76
C LYS A 350 -1.28 16.02 11.51
N LEU A 351 -2.35 16.45 10.84
CA LEU A 351 -3.73 16.38 11.33
C LEU A 351 -4.52 15.48 10.40
N THR A 352 -5.13 14.43 10.94
CA THR A 352 -5.99 13.50 10.18
C THR A 352 -7.30 13.30 10.92
N GLY A 353 -8.38 13.09 10.17
CA GLY A 353 -9.65 12.82 10.79
C GLY A 353 -10.74 12.40 9.81
N THR A 354 -11.77 11.75 10.40
CA THR A 354 -12.99 11.37 9.69
C THR A 354 -14.19 11.79 10.53
N GLU A 355 -15.09 12.55 9.95
CA GLU A 355 -16.33 12.98 10.59
C GLU A 355 -17.51 12.76 9.65
N GLN A 356 -18.42 11.86 10.00
CA GLN A 356 -19.53 11.44 9.13
C GLN A 356 -19.01 11.02 7.74
N SER A 357 -19.42 11.74 6.69
CA SER A 357 -19.02 11.49 5.30
C SER A 357 -17.74 12.24 4.88
N HIS A 358 -17.05 12.92 5.80
CA HIS A 358 -15.88 13.73 5.53
C HIS A 358 -14.63 13.05 6.05
N SER A 359 -13.62 12.87 5.22
CA SER A 359 -12.26 12.45 5.62
C SER A 359 -11.25 13.50 5.18
N TYR A 360 -10.33 13.85 6.06
CA TYR A 360 -9.35 14.89 5.78
C TYR A 360 -7.99 14.56 6.37
N GLY A 361 -6.95 14.95 5.64
CA GLY A 361 -5.57 14.91 6.07
C GLY A 361 -4.87 16.21 5.73
N PHE A 362 -4.11 16.75 6.66
CA PHE A 362 -3.19 17.85 6.46
C PHE A 362 -1.84 17.51 7.07
N PHE A 363 -0.78 17.80 6.34
CA PHE A 363 0.59 17.52 6.74
C PHE A 363 1.48 18.70 6.33
N ILE A 364 2.41 19.06 7.19
CA ILE A 364 3.43 20.08 6.94
C ILE A 364 4.74 19.69 7.60
N THR A 365 5.86 19.94 6.93
CA THR A 365 7.22 19.74 7.46
C THR A 365 8.19 20.66 6.72
N ASN A 366 9.35 20.90 7.32
CA ASN A 366 10.54 21.36 6.59
C ASN A 366 11.47 20.18 6.29
N ASP A 367 12.51 20.45 5.54
CA ASP A 367 13.59 19.52 5.23
C ASP A 367 14.86 20.32 4.99
N THR A 368 15.97 19.97 5.63
CA THR A 368 17.25 20.68 5.49
C THR A 368 17.86 20.51 4.10
N GLU A 369 17.55 19.41 3.42
CA GLU A 369 17.91 19.12 2.04
C GLU A 369 16.66 18.82 1.21
N THR A 370 16.65 19.24 -0.05
CA THR A 370 15.50 19.02 -0.93
C THR A 370 15.77 17.91 -1.93
N ASN A 371 15.25 16.72 -1.68
CA ASN A 371 15.38 15.54 -2.54
C ASN A 371 14.10 15.32 -3.36
N PHE A 372 14.23 15.04 -4.66
CA PHE A 372 13.11 14.70 -5.54
C PHE A 372 13.55 13.88 -6.76
N PHE A 373 12.60 13.21 -7.37
CA PHE A 373 12.86 12.46 -8.61
C PHE A 373 12.79 13.35 -9.83
N VAL A 374 13.76 13.17 -10.73
CA VAL A 374 13.73 13.76 -12.08
C VAL A 374 13.17 12.70 -13.04
N PRO A 375 11.88 12.79 -13.41
CA PRO A 375 11.21 11.73 -14.18
C PRO A 375 11.54 11.83 -15.67
N GLY A 376 11.49 10.69 -16.35
CA GLY A 376 11.58 10.56 -17.80
C GLY A 376 10.77 9.38 -18.32
N ASN A 377 10.78 9.19 -19.64
CA ASN A 377 10.05 8.10 -20.28
C ASN A 377 10.86 6.81 -20.45
N THR A 378 12.20 6.88 -20.39
CA THR A 378 13.10 5.70 -20.48
C THR A 378 13.93 5.49 -19.23
N GLY A 379 13.99 6.45 -18.33
CA GLY A 379 14.71 6.35 -17.05
C GLY A 379 14.38 7.53 -16.14
N SER A 380 14.86 7.49 -14.91
CA SER A 380 14.77 8.59 -13.93
C SER A 380 16.05 8.70 -13.13
N ASP A 381 16.22 9.83 -12.44
CA ASP A 381 17.29 10.05 -11.48
C ASP A 381 16.78 10.77 -10.25
N LEU A 382 17.62 10.86 -9.22
CA LEU A 382 17.35 11.60 -7.99
C LEU A 382 18.15 12.91 -8.04
N ALA A 383 17.48 14.02 -7.76
CA ALA A 383 18.12 15.31 -7.55
C ALA A 383 18.12 15.65 -6.07
N THR A 384 19.20 16.27 -5.62
CA THR A 384 19.35 16.85 -4.28
C THR A 384 19.72 18.31 -4.43
N LEU A 385 18.90 19.20 -3.90
CA LEU A 385 19.23 20.60 -3.73
C LEU A 385 19.71 20.84 -2.30
N ASN A 386 20.89 21.39 -2.14
CA ASN A 386 21.41 21.78 -0.82
C ASN A 386 20.72 23.09 -0.37
N ARG A 387 19.42 22.99 -0.12
CA ARG A 387 18.52 24.09 0.25
C ARG A 387 17.44 23.57 1.17
N GLU A 388 17.18 24.33 2.23
CA GLU A 388 16.02 24.05 3.08
C GLU A 388 14.73 24.25 2.28
N SER A 389 13.80 23.32 2.41
CA SER A 389 12.48 23.42 1.80
C SER A 389 11.36 23.17 2.81
N HIS A 390 10.18 23.69 2.49
CA HIS A 390 8.95 23.42 3.21
C HIS A 390 8.04 22.56 2.33
N SER A 391 7.53 21.49 2.90
CA SER A 391 6.61 20.57 2.24
C SER A 391 5.27 20.55 2.95
N ALA A 392 4.18 20.53 2.20
CA ALA A 392 2.84 20.35 2.73
C ALA A 392 1.99 19.46 1.82
N ALA A 393 1.10 18.69 2.41
CA ALA A 393 0.09 17.94 1.70
C ALA A 393 -1.29 18.15 2.35
N PHE A 394 -2.30 18.21 1.52
CA PHE A 394 -3.69 18.27 1.93
C PHE A 394 -4.50 17.28 1.11
N LYS A 395 -5.28 16.43 1.77
CA LYS A 395 -6.25 15.52 1.16
C LYS A 395 -7.60 15.73 1.83
N TYR A 396 -8.63 15.78 1.01
CA TYR A 396 -10.01 15.80 1.47
C TYR A 396 -10.84 14.86 0.61
N ARG A 397 -11.74 14.12 1.24
CA ARG A 397 -12.70 13.24 0.58
C ARG A 397 -14.08 13.45 1.19
N TYR A 398 -15.08 13.44 0.31
CA TYR A 398 -16.49 13.47 0.67
C TYR A 398 -17.19 12.24 0.08
N ASP A 399 -17.83 11.47 0.94
CA ASP A 399 -18.62 10.30 0.58
C ASP A 399 -20.07 10.72 0.38
N PHE A 400 -20.49 10.89 -0.88
CA PHE A 400 -21.86 11.27 -1.24
C PHE A 400 -22.85 10.17 -0.92
N THR A 401 -22.46 8.93 -1.15
CA THR A 401 -23.19 7.69 -0.83
C THR A 401 -22.19 6.61 -0.46
N ASP A 402 -22.67 5.43 -0.07
CA ASP A 402 -21.82 4.27 0.17
C ASP A 402 -21.06 3.84 -1.11
N ASP A 403 -21.56 4.22 -2.29
CA ASP A 403 -21.02 3.80 -3.59
C ASP A 403 -20.22 4.91 -4.29
N LEU A 404 -20.38 6.18 -3.92
CA LEU A 404 -19.74 7.31 -4.59
C LEU A 404 -18.95 8.18 -3.62
N SER A 405 -17.66 8.28 -3.86
CA SER A 405 -16.79 9.24 -3.18
C SER A 405 -16.10 10.18 -4.17
N VAL A 406 -15.84 11.40 -3.74
CA VAL A 406 -15.09 12.42 -4.48
C VAL A 406 -14.04 13.02 -3.55
N GLY A 407 -12.82 13.17 -4.04
CA GLY A 407 -11.70 13.71 -3.30
C GLY A 407 -11.00 14.86 -4.00
N ALA A 408 -10.24 15.60 -3.21
CA ALA A 408 -9.26 16.57 -3.68
C ALA A 408 -7.95 16.38 -2.95
N ILE A 409 -6.83 16.50 -3.65
CA ILE A 409 -5.49 16.41 -3.10
C ILE A 409 -4.66 17.60 -3.57
N SER A 410 -3.81 18.13 -2.70
CA SER A 410 -2.82 19.14 -3.06
C SER A 410 -1.52 18.83 -2.35
N THR A 411 -0.41 18.91 -3.07
CA THR A 411 0.94 18.88 -2.51
C THR A 411 1.68 20.14 -2.87
N LEU A 412 2.49 20.64 -1.94
CA LEU A 412 3.30 21.84 -2.09
C LEU A 412 4.69 21.54 -1.58
N ARG A 413 5.70 21.93 -2.33
CA ARG A 413 7.09 21.96 -1.92
C ARG A 413 7.73 23.24 -2.38
N THR A 414 8.39 23.98 -1.49
CA THR A 414 8.95 25.29 -1.78
C THR A 414 10.30 25.50 -1.10
N ALA A 415 11.23 26.14 -1.81
CA ALA A 415 12.45 26.75 -1.31
C ALA A 415 12.62 28.12 -2.00
N ASP A 416 13.68 28.87 -1.75
CA ASP A 416 13.86 30.26 -2.19
C ASP A 416 13.50 30.52 -3.66
N ASP A 417 14.09 29.77 -4.59
CA ASP A 417 13.89 29.89 -6.05
C ASP A 417 13.32 28.61 -6.67
N TYR A 418 12.74 27.76 -5.84
CA TYR A 418 12.14 26.49 -6.23
C TYR A 418 10.70 26.38 -5.70
N HIS A 419 9.81 25.87 -6.52
CA HIS A 419 8.52 25.37 -6.08
C HIS A 419 8.01 24.22 -6.95
N ASN A 420 7.28 23.32 -6.32
CA ASN A 420 6.44 22.34 -6.99
C ASN A 420 5.07 22.31 -6.30
N TYR A 421 4.02 22.61 -7.07
CA TYR A 421 2.63 22.56 -6.62
C TYR A 421 1.88 21.55 -7.46
N VAL A 422 1.18 20.65 -6.80
CA VAL A 422 0.25 19.73 -7.46
C VAL A 422 -1.12 19.91 -6.86
N PHE A 423 -2.13 19.99 -7.72
CA PHE A 423 -3.53 19.97 -7.36
C PHE A 423 -4.25 18.88 -8.13
N GLY A 424 -5.11 18.11 -7.47
CA GLY A 424 -5.86 17.04 -8.09
C GLY A 424 -7.25 16.85 -7.52
N ILE A 425 -8.08 16.22 -8.34
CA ILE A 425 -9.38 15.69 -7.95
C ILE A 425 -9.43 14.20 -8.29
N ASP A 426 -10.09 13.43 -7.46
CA ASP A 426 -10.29 11.98 -7.65
C ASP A 426 -11.74 11.60 -7.35
N SER A 427 -12.16 10.48 -7.90
CA SER A 427 -13.47 9.90 -7.64
C SER A 427 -13.42 8.40 -7.75
N LYS A 428 -14.18 7.71 -6.89
CA LYS A 428 -14.43 6.28 -6.98
C LYS A 428 -15.94 6.06 -6.96
N TYR A 429 -16.42 5.28 -7.92
CA TYR A 429 -17.83 4.94 -8.06
C TYR A 429 -18.00 3.43 -8.22
N ARG A 430 -18.65 2.80 -7.24
CA ARG A 430 -19.09 1.42 -7.30
C ARG A 430 -20.43 1.37 -8.03
N LEU A 431 -20.44 0.79 -9.22
CA LEU A 431 -21.65 0.61 -10.02
C LEU A 431 -22.59 -0.42 -9.42
N ASP A 432 -22.00 -1.51 -8.93
CA ASP A 432 -22.64 -2.63 -8.25
C ASP A 432 -21.60 -3.41 -7.44
N ASP A 433 -21.99 -4.55 -6.88
CA ASP A 433 -21.16 -5.34 -5.97
C ASP A 433 -19.83 -5.84 -6.60
N SER A 434 -19.77 -5.93 -7.94
CA SER A 434 -18.61 -6.46 -8.67
C SER A 434 -17.88 -5.42 -9.53
N ASN A 435 -18.49 -4.26 -9.78
CA ASN A 435 -18.00 -3.30 -10.78
C ASN A 435 -17.69 -1.95 -10.17
N THR A 436 -16.45 -1.50 -10.33
CA THR A 436 -15.97 -0.22 -9.79
C THR A 436 -15.29 0.61 -10.88
N PHE A 437 -15.58 1.92 -10.90
CA PHE A 437 -14.82 2.91 -11.66
C PHE A 437 -14.07 3.83 -10.72
N SER A 438 -12.80 4.11 -11.01
CA SER A 438 -12.03 5.15 -10.35
C SER A 438 -11.35 6.06 -11.36
N GLY A 439 -11.05 7.28 -10.95
CA GLY A 439 -10.33 8.21 -11.79
C GLY A 439 -9.75 9.37 -11.00
N GLN A 440 -8.62 9.86 -11.48
CA GLN A 440 -7.91 11.01 -10.92
C GLN A 440 -7.44 11.93 -12.05
N LEU A 441 -7.54 13.25 -11.82
CA LEU A 441 -7.00 14.29 -12.67
C LEU A 441 -6.12 15.20 -11.84
N LEU A 442 -4.89 15.44 -12.29
CA LEU A 442 -3.88 16.22 -11.62
C LEU A 442 -3.37 17.33 -12.54
N ASN A 443 -3.04 18.47 -11.93
CA ASN A 443 -2.30 19.55 -12.54
C ASN A 443 -1.07 19.85 -11.70
N SER A 444 0.09 19.98 -12.32
CA SER A 444 1.33 20.43 -11.67
C SER A 444 1.77 21.79 -12.18
N ASN A 445 2.39 22.55 -11.29
CA ASN A 445 3.05 23.81 -11.59
C ASN A 445 4.39 23.81 -10.86
N THR A 446 5.47 23.96 -11.61
CA THR A 446 6.83 23.75 -11.10
C THR A 446 7.78 24.78 -11.65
N GLN A 447 8.63 25.31 -10.78
CA GLN A 447 9.80 26.10 -11.14
C GLN A 447 11.02 25.51 -10.46
N TYR A 448 12.02 25.15 -11.26
CA TYR A 448 13.31 24.71 -10.75
C TYR A 448 14.30 25.87 -10.67
N PRO A 449 15.26 25.83 -9.74
CA PRO A 449 16.35 26.79 -9.71
C PRO A 449 17.20 26.66 -10.98
N THR A 450 17.73 27.77 -11.44
CA THR A 450 18.46 27.84 -12.72
C THR A 450 19.76 27.03 -12.72
N ASP A 451 20.30 26.69 -11.56
CA ASP A 451 21.51 25.91 -11.37
C ASP A 451 21.26 24.39 -11.16
N LEU A 452 19.99 23.94 -11.11
CA LEU A 452 19.69 22.52 -10.91
C LEU A 452 20.38 21.62 -11.92
N TYR A 453 20.41 22.02 -13.21
CA TYR A 453 21.04 21.21 -14.24
C TYR A 453 22.54 21.02 -14.02
N GLN A 454 23.21 21.93 -13.28
CA GLN A 454 24.64 21.83 -12.98
C GLN A 454 24.94 20.64 -12.06
N SER A 455 24.01 20.25 -11.20
CA SER A 455 24.16 19.08 -10.32
C SER A 455 24.24 17.74 -11.07
N PHE A 456 23.82 17.72 -12.34
CA PHE A 456 23.91 16.55 -13.22
C PHE A 456 25.05 16.66 -14.24
N CYS A 457 25.84 17.72 -14.16
CA CYS A 457 27.03 17.90 -14.99
C CYS A 457 28.25 17.25 -14.33
N TYR A 458 28.72 16.15 -14.87
CA TYR A 458 29.94 15.49 -14.44
C TYR A 458 31.11 15.96 -15.32
N GLY A 459 31.75 17.08 -14.97
CA GLY A 459 32.91 17.58 -15.66
C GLY A 459 33.82 18.40 -14.73
N ASP A 460 35.14 18.31 -14.90
CA ASP A 460 36.12 19.01 -14.07
C ASP A 460 36.12 20.53 -14.21
N ASN A 461 35.28 21.10 -15.09
CA ASN A 461 35.22 22.53 -15.35
C ASN A 461 33.80 23.04 -15.55
N ASP A 462 33.42 24.11 -14.83
CA ASP A 462 32.15 24.84 -14.99
C ASP A 462 31.87 25.28 -16.47
N SER A 463 32.88 25.43 -17.28
CA SER A 463 32.76 25.81 -18.70
C SER A 463 32.07 24.72 -19.56
N ASP A 464 32.16 23.46 -19.17
CA ASP A 464 31.59 22.35 -19.93
C ASP A 464 30.06 22.28 -19.71
N CYS A 465 29.59 22.63 -18.51
CA CYS A 465 28.16 22.74 -18.22
C CYS A 465 27.50 23.94 -18.91
N ASP A 466 28.22 25.05 -19.08
CA ASP A 466 27.73 26.22 -19.82
C ASP A 466 27.64 25.94 -21.34
N GLN A 467 28.53 25.11 -21.87
CA GLN A 467 28.49 24.70 -23.29
C GLN A 467 27.34 23.70 -23.56
N ALA A 468 26.89 22.94 -22.57
CA ALA A 468 25.74 22.03 -22.69
C ALA A 468 24.41 22.72 -22.98
N LYS A 469 24.36 24.07 -22.84
CA LYS A 469 23.15 24.83 -23.18
C LYS A 469 22.75 24.69 -24.65
N ASP A 470 23.71 24.41 -25.55
CA ASP A 470 23.53 24.51 -27.00
C ASP A 470 24.02 23.31 -27.81
N VAL A 471 24.52 22.23 -27.16
CA VAL A 471 25.16 21.14 -27.90
C VAL A 471 24.23 19.93 -27.99
N ASP A 472 23.84 19.60 -29.21
CA ASP A 472 23.38 18.25 -29.55
C ASP A 472 24.53 17.27 -29.29
N CYS A 473 24.31 16.33 -28.43
CA CYS A 473 25.26 15.28 -28.12
C CYS A 473 25.51 14.41 -29.35
N ILE A 474 26.68 14.55 -29.98
CA ILE A 474 27.06 13.75 -31.13
C ILE A 474 28.10 12.71 -30.68
N PHE A 475 27.84 11.43 -30.92
CA PHE A 475 28.77 10.31 -30.74
C PHE A 475 29.20 9.92 -29.31
N GLY A 476 28.28 9.64 -28.44
CA GLY A 476 28.57 8.86 -27.22
C GLY A 476 29.47 9.53 -26.17
N ASN A 477 29.77 10.79 -26.33
CA ASN A 477 30.55 11.60 -25.38
C ASN A 477 29.64 12.54 -24.60
N CYS A 478 28.40 12.13 -24.42
CA CYS A 478 27.40 12.91 -23.71
C CYS A 478 27.57 12.68 -22.22
N GLN A 479 28.34 13.49 -21.59
CA GLN A 479 28.36 13.63 -20.14
C GLN A 479 27.10 14.34 -19.63
N PHE A 480 26.24 14.82 -20.52
CA PHE A 480 25.00 15.50 -20.24
C PHE A 480 23.86 14.52 -20.41
N SER A 481 23.53 13.91 -19.30
CA SER A 481 22.48 12.94 -19.22
C SER A 481 21.13 13.53 -19.64
N GLU A 482 20.20 12.67 -19.98
CA GLU A 482 18.80 13.02 -20.16
C GLU A 482 18.26 13.86 -18.99
N GLN A 483 18.81 13.71 -17.80
CA GLN A 483 18.47 14.46 -16.58
C GLN A 483 18.74 15.95 -16.74
N VAL A 484 19.88 16.34 -17.33
CA VAL A 484 20.20 17.76 -17.59
C VAL A 484 19.10 18.39 -18.45
N HIS A 485 18.70 17.72 -19.53
CA HIS A 485 17.64 18.23 -20.40
C HIS A 485 16.28 18.33 -19.73
N ARG A 486 16.00 17.42 -18.77
CA ARG A 486 14.74 17.43 -18.02
C ARG A 486 14.66 18.53 -16.98
N THR A 487 15.78 19.02 -16.51
CA THR A 487 15.87 20.08 -15.48
C THR A 487 16.20 21.45 -16.03
N LYS A 488 16.58 21.56 -17.31
CA LYS A 488 16.93 22.82 -17.98
C LYS A 488 15.69 23.60 -18.43
N PHE A 489 14.90 24.05 -17.48
CA PHE A 489 13.79 24.96 -17.74
C PHE A 489 14.11 26.32 -17.11
N GLU A 490 14.10 27.38 -17.91
CA GLU A 490 14.28 28.75 -17.44
C GLU A 490 12.98 29.34 -16.88
N ASP A 491 11.83 28.80 -17.30
CA ASP A 491 10.50 29.27 -16.97
C ASP A 491 9.72 28.26 -16.13
N GLU A 492 8.69 28.75 -15.51
CA GLU A 492 7.67 27.94 -14.83
C GLU A 492 7.02 26.95 -15.81
N ILE A 493 6.91 25.69 -15.42
CA ILE A 493 6.31 24.64 -16.22
C ILE A 493 5.00 24.16 -15.59
N THR A 494 4.00 23.92 -16.44
CA THR A 494 2.70 23.41 -16.03
C THR A 494 2.30 22.25 -16.93
N ASP A 495 1.77 21.18 -16.34
CA ASP A 495 1.29 20.04 -17.10
C ASP A 495 0.24 19.22 -16.34
N LEU A 496 -0.36 18.26 -17.03
CA LEU A 496 -1.43 17.42 -16.53
C LEU A 496 -1.04 15.95 -16.43
N ALA A 497 -1.59 15.26 -15.45
CA ALA A 497 -1.63 13.81 -15.41
C ALA A 497 -3.07 13.33 -15.11
N TYR A 498 -3.47 12.19 -15.66
CA TYR A 498 -4.74 11.58 -15.36
C TYR A 498 -4.69 10.07 -15.46
N LYS A 499 -5.56 9.43 -14.71
CA LYS A 499 -5.77 7.99 -14.67
C LYS A 499 -7.25 7.68 -14.62
N ALA A 500 -7.67 6.65 -15.33
CA ALA A 500 -9.02 6.09 -15.26
C ALA A 500 -8.90 4.57 -15.22
N THR A 501 -9.57 3.95 -14.25
CA THR A 501 -9.55 2.51 -14.04
C THR A 501 -10.97 1.97 -13.95
N TYR A 502 -11.21 0.86 -14.60
CA TYR A 502 -12.38 0.02 -14.42
C TYR A 502 -11.94 -1.32 -13.86
N GLU A 503 -12.61 -1.76 -12.81
CA GLU A 503 -12.38 -3.05 -12.16
C GLU A 503 -13.69 -3.84 -12.12
N HIS A 504 -13.60 -5.11 -12.49
CA HIS A 504 -14.62 -6.11 -12.26
C HIS A 504 -14.03 -7.25 -11.46
N ASN A 505 -14.56 -7.51 -10.26
CA ASN A 505 -14.11 -8.58 -9.38
C ASN A 505 -15.32 -9.45 -9.01
N SER A 506 -15.23 -10.73 -9.35
CA SER A 506 -16.28 -11.72 -9.10
C SER A 506 -15.67 -13.07 -8.74
N GLU A 507 -16.50 -14.03 -8.36
CA GLU A 507 -16.05 -15.36 -7.94
C GLU A 507 -15.09 -16.01 -8.96
N TYR A 508 -15.32 -15.80 -10.26
CA TYR A 508 -14.57 -16.50 -11.30
C TYR A 508 -13.76 -15.60 -12.22
N TRP A 509 -13.98 -14.30 -12.20
CA TRP A 509 -13.32 -13.37 -13.09
C TRP A 509 -12.88 -12.10 -12.37
N ASN A 510 -11.62 -11.71 -12.59
CA ASN A 510 -11.15 -10.37 -12.29
C ASN A 510 -10.68 -9.71 -13.59
N VAL A 511 -11.14 -8.49 -13.82
CA VAL A 511 -10.79 -7.70 -15.00
C VAL A 511 -10.39 -6.31 -14.55
N THR A 512 -9.20 -5.86 -14.94
CA THR A 512 -8.75 -4.48 -14.74
C THR A 512 -8.45 -3.86 -16.09
N ALA A 513 -9.15 -2.78 -16.43
CA ALA A 513 -8.85 -1.95 -17.58
C ALA A 513 -8.42 -0.55 -17.10
N GLU A 514 -7.22 -0.13 -17.48
CA GLU A 514 -6.61 1.11 -17.04
C GLU A 514 -6.13 1.94 -18.22
N HIS A 515 -6.42 3.23 -18.19
CA HIS A 515 -5.83 4.23 -19.06
C HIS A 515 -5.22 5.33 -18.22
N GLN A 516 -3.94 5.67 -18.48
CA GLN A 516 -3.27 6.77 -17.81
C GLN A 516 -2.42 7.59 -18.78
N ASN A 517 -2.24 8.87 -18.44
CA ASN A 517 -1.35 9.77 -19.11
C ASN A 517 -0.62 10.62 -18.10
N ILE A 518 0.68 10.74 -18.23
CA ILE A 518 1.51 11.68 -17.49
C ILE A 518 2.24 12.56 -18.50
N GLY A 519 1.93 13.85 -18.48
CA GLY A 519 2.52 14.82 -19.41
C GLY A 519 4.03 14.93 -19.28
N LYS A 520 4.68 15.37 -20.34
CA LYS A 520 6.15 15.48 -20.40
C LYS A 520 6.72 16.41 -19.32
N LYS A 521 6.02 17.49 -19.00
CA LYS A 521 6.42 18.50 -18.03
C LYS A 521 5.76 18.31 -16.65
N PHE A 522 4.97 17.26 -16.48
CA PHE A 522 4.33 16.97 -15.20
C PHE A 522 5.39 16.59 -14.14
N ARG A 523 5.30 17.22 -12.97
CA ARG A 523 6.19 16.99 -11.82
C ARG A 523 5.38 16.88 -10.55
N ALA A 524 5.77 15.94 -9.67
CA ALA A 524 5.23 15.79 -8.33
C ALA A 524 6.38 15.45 -7.37
N ASP A 525 7.12 16.48 -6.98
CA ASP A 525 8.41 16.34 -6.32
C ASP A 525 8.33 15.90 -4.86
N LEU A 526 7.15 16.04 -4.23
CA LEU A 526 6.89 15.41 -2.93
C LEU A 526 6.49 13.93 -3.06
N GLY A 527 6.17 13.48 -4.28
CA GLY A 527 5.69 12.12 -4.57
C GLY A 527 6.78 11.19 -5.10
N TYR A 528 6.39 9.92 -5.31
CA TYR A 528 7.16 8.94 -6.06
C TYR A 528 6.60 8.86 -7.48
N MET A 529 7.13 9.70 -8.38
CA MET A 529 6.74 9.72 -9.78
C MET A 529 7.97 9.69 -10.69
N PRO A 530 8.63 8.54 -10.82
CA PRO A 530 9.87 8.41 -11.58
C PRO A 530 9.66 8.45 -13.11
N ARG A 531 8.41 8.48 -13.58
CA ARG A 531 8.07 8.48 -15.02
C ARG A 531 7.23 9.68 -15.40
N ALA A 532 7.56 10.29 -16.54
CA ALA A 532 6.77 11.31 -17.22
C ALA A 532 6.85 11.11 -18.73
N ASP A 533 6.08 11.87 -19.51
CA ASP A 533 6.01 11.75 -20.98
C ASP A 533 5.57 10.35 -21.42
N TYR A 534 4.46 9.85 -20.89
CA TYR A 534 3.91 8.60 -21.40
C TYR A 534 2.39 8.49 -21.23
N LYS A 535 1.80 7.73 -22.14
CA LYS A 535 0.45 7.22 -22.10
C LYS A 535 0.50 5.69 -21.98
N SER A 536 -0.32 5.11 -21.13
CA SER A 536 -0.39 3.66 -20.93
C SER A 536 -1.83 3.19 -21.01
N ASP A 537 -2.04 2.14 -21.80
CA ASP A 537 -3.26 1.35 -21.80
C ASP A 537 -2.93 -0.04 -21.30
N LYS A 538 -3.70 -0.55 -20.32
CA LYS A 538 -3.49 -1.86 -19.70
C LYS A 538 -4.81 -2.60 -19.59
N LEU A 539 -4.77 -3.88 -19.90
CA LEU A 539 -5.86 -4.83 -19.65
C LEU A 539 -5.28 -6.05 -18.95
N LEU A 540 -5.77 -6.33 -17.76
CA LEU A 540 -5.52 -7.56 -17.01
C LEU A 540 -6.81 -8.36 -16.95
N LEU A 541 -6.70 -9.66 -17.20
CA LEU A 541 -7.83 -10.59 -17.20
C LEU A 541 -7.42 -11.86 -16.46
N ASP A 542 -8.11 -12.14 -15.34
CA ASP A 542 -7.90 -13.34 -14.57
C ASP A 542 -9.14 -14.23 -14.60
N ARG A 543 -8.92 -15.53 -14.83
CA ARG A 543 -9.94 -16.57 -14.66
C ARG A 543 -9.56 -17.45 -13.49
N LEU A 544 -10.42 -17.49 -12.47
CA LEU A 544 -10.26 -18.28 -11.26
C LEU A 544 -10.99 -19.62 -11.40
N PHE A 545 -10.37 -20.68 -10.89
CA PHE A 545 -10.94 -22.02 -10.78
C PHE A 545 -10.73 -22.50 -9.36
N TYR A 546 -11.76 -23.13 -8.78
CA TYR A 546 -11.70 -23.66 -7.42
C TYR A 546 -11.79 -25.18 -7.45
N GLY A 547 -10.91 -25.83 -6.68
CA GLY A 547 -10.91 -27.27 -6.53
C GLY A 547 -12.15 -27.76 -5.78
N GLU A 548 -12.67 -28.90 -6.21
CA GLU A 548 -13.74 -29.61 -5.50
C GLU A 548 -13.15 -30.53 -4.40
N ASP A 549 -14.01 -31.07 -3.54
CA ASP A 549 -13.63 -32.08 -2.55
C ASP A 549 -12.96 -33.26 -3.26
N ASN A 550 -11.79 -33.67 -2.79
CA ASN A 550 -10.93 -34.73 -3.34
C ASN A 550 -10.06 -34.34 -4.57
N THR A 551 -10.00 -33.10 -5.01
CA THR A 551 -8.96 -32.66 -5.94
C THR A 551 -7.63 -32.44 -5.19
N PHE A 552 -6.50 -32.62 -5.89
CA PHE A 552 -5.17 -32.39 -5.31
C PHE A 552 -4.78 -30.91 -5.31
N TRP A 553 -5.59 -30.05 -5.93
CA TRP A 553 -5.38 -28.59 -5.98
C TRP A 553 -6.57 -27.87 -5.37
N GLN A 554 -6.32 -26.66 -4.88
CA GLN A 554 -7.30 -25.84 -4.15
C GLN A 554 -7.84 -24.73 -5.03
N GLU A 555 -6.94 -23.99 -5.64
CA GLU A 555 -7.24 -22.90 -6.54
C GLU A 555 -6.30 -22.96 -7.74
N ALA A 556 -6.80 -22.58 -8.90
CA ALA A 556 -5.98 -22.34 -10.07
C ALA A 556 -6.40 -21.03 -10.74
N LYS A 557 -5.45 -20.29 -11.26
CA LYS A 557 -5.66 -19.00 -11.89
C LYS A 557 -4.97 -18.96 -13.25
N LEU A 558 -5.73 -18.57 -14.27
CA LEU A 558 -5.19 -18.25 -15.59
C LEU A 558 -5.27 -16.75 -15.79
N SER A 559 -4.10 -16.10 -15.97
CA SER A 559 -4.00 -14.66 -16.13
C SER A 559 -3.54 -14.28 -17.53
N GLY A 560 -4.06 -13.19 -18.06
CA GLY A 560 -3.61 -12.56 -19.29
C GLY A 560 -3.39 -11.06 -19.09
N LEU A 561 -2.20 -10.56 -19.44
CA LEU A 561 -1.86 -9.14 -19.41
C LEU A 561 -1.58 -8.64 -20.82
N TRP A 562 -2.22 -7.55 -21.19
CA TRP A 562 -1.84 -6.70 -22.30
C TRP A 562 -1.60 -5.30 -21.80
N GLN A 563 -0.46 -4.73 -22.16
CA GLN A 563 -0.10 -3.35 -21.86
C GLN A 563 0.65 -2.73 -23.03
N ILE A 564 0.39 -1.45 -23.29
CA ILE A 564 1.12 -0.68 -24.28
C ILE A 564 1.39 0.73 -23.73
N LYS A 565 2.61 1.22 -23.94
CA LYS A 565 3.03 2.56 -23.54
C LYS A 565 3.61 3.31 -24.71
N HIS A 566 3.20 4.56 -24.85
CA HIS A 566 3.72 5.49 -25.85
C HIS A 566 4.07 6.82 -25.18
N ASN A 567 5.03 7.56 -25.74
CA ASN A 567 5.25 8.94 -25.35
C ASN A 567 4.17 9.88 -25.95
N GLU A 568 4.23 11.17 -25.65
CA GLU A 568 3.28 12.16 -26.19
C GLU A 568 3.29 12.25 -27.72
N LYS A 569 4.41 11.97 -28.36
CA LYS A 569 4.54 11.94 -29.84
C LYS A 569 3.94 10.68 -30.48
N GLY A 570 3.53 9.69 -29.64
CA GLY A 570 2.98 8.41 -30.11
C GLY A 570 4.06 7.37 -30.44
N GLU A 571 5.31 7.58 -30.03
CA GLU A 571 6.38 6.61 -30.18
C GLU A 571 6.29 5.53 -29.12
N LEU A 572 6.49 4.27 -29.52
CA LEU A 572 6.39 3.12 -28.63
C LEU A 572 7.51 3.14 -27.59
N LEU A 573 7.16 3.06 -26.32
CA LEU A 573 8.09 2.88 -25.19
C LEU A 573 8.16 1.43 -24.72
N ASP A 574 6.99 0.80 -24.58
CA ASP A 574 6.86 -0.57 -24.07
C ASP A 574 5.57 -1.17 -24.61
N LYS A 575 5.62 -2.44 -24.98
CA LYS A 575 4.45 -3.23 -25.29
C LYS A 575 4.65 -4.61 -24.70
N THR A 576 3.79 -5.01 -23.78
CA THR A 576 3.90 -6.28 -23.07
C THR A 576 2.65 -7.10 -23.27
N LEU A 577 2.84 -8.37 -23.61
CA LEU A 577 1.84 -9.41 -23.60
C LEU A 577 2.36 -10.52 -22.68
N ALA A 578 1.60 -10.88 -21.64
CA ALA A 578 1.96 -11.98 -20.76
C ALA A 578 0.77 -12.90 -20.53
N ALA A 579 1.05 -14.17 -20.30
CA ALA A 579 0.08 -15.14 -19.83
C ALA A 579 0.72 -15.93 -18.69
N SER A 580 -0.02 -16.16 -17.60
CA SER A 580 0.44 -17.01 -16.50
C SER A 580 -0.62 -18.00 -16.08
N PHE A 581 -0.15 -19.12 -15.53
CA PHE A 581 -0.97 -20.14 -14.91
C PHE A 581 -0.40 -20.41 -13.52
N THR A 582 -1.20 -20.15 -12.49
CA THR A 582 -0.87 -20.41 -11.08
C THR A 582 -1.76 -21.52 -10.57
N ILE A 583 -1.24 -22.40 -9.75
CA ILE A 583 -2.00 -23.47 -9.08
C ILE A 583 -1.50 -23.68 -7.65
N ASP A 584 -2.43 -23.71 -6.71
CA ASP A 584 -2.18 -23.98 -5.30
C ASP A 584 -2.59 -25.42 -4.95
N GLY A 585 -1.71 -26.10 -4.23
CA GLY A 585 -1.83 -27.51 -3.92
C GLY A 585 -1.57 -27.86 -2.45
N PRO A 586 -1.41 -29.16 -2.14
CA PRO A 586 -1.19 -29.62 -0.78
C PRO A 586 0.16 -29.15 -0.23
N MET A 587 0.33 -29.20 1.09
CA MET A 587 1.50 -28.73 1.83
C MET A 587 1.81 -27.25 1.56
N LEU A 588 0.77 -26.42 1.44
CA LEU A 588 0.87 -24.98 1.11
C LEU A 588 1.73 -24.74 -0.14
N SER A 589 1.67 -25.64 -1.12
CA SER A 589 2.46 -25.53 -2.33
C SER A 589 1.81 -24.61 -3.36
N THR A 590 2.62 -23.83 -4.05
CA THR A 590 2.24 -23.02 -5.21
C THR A 590 3.16 -23.32 -6.37
N PHE A 591 2.61 -23.48 -7.55
CA PHE A 591 3.34 -23.52 -8.81
C PHE A 591 2.81 -22.42 -9.72
N ASP A 592 3.73 -21.61 -10.27
CA ASP A 592 3.41 -20.57 -11.27
C ASP A 592 4.29 -20.77 -12.52
N ALA A 593 3.66 -20.62 -13.68
CA ALA A 593 4.33 -20.60 -14.97
C ALA A 593 3.87 -19.37 -15.75
N MET A 594 4.78 -18.44 -16.03
CA MET A 594 4.51 -17.20 -16.75
C MET A 594 5.31 -17.11 -18.04
N PHE A 595 4.66 -16.71 -19.12
CA PHE A 595 5.29 -16.44 -20.40
C PHE A 595 5.06 -14.97 -20.75
N THR A 596 6.15 -14.28 -21.05
CA THR A 596 6.13 -12.85 -21.39
C THR A 596 6.77 -12.62 -22.74
N TYR A 597 6.07 -11.87 -23.57
CA TYR A 597 6.58 -11.26 -24.80
C TYR A 597 6.51 -9.74 -24.62
N ALA A 598 7.66 -9.05 -24.74
CA ALA A 598 7.70 -7.61 -24.60
C ALA A 598 8.58 -6.97 -25.65
N ASP A 599 8.05 -5.93 -26.32
CA ASP A 599 8.85 -5.01 -27.14
C ASP A 599 9.18 -3.79 -26.28
N LYS A 600 10.45 -3.50 -26.07
CA LYS A 600 10.97 -2.42 -25.23
C LYS A 600 11.95 -1.55 -26.00
N VAL A 601 12.14 -0.33 -25.54
CA VAL A 601 13.20 0.54 -26.00
C VAL A 601 14.33 0.55 -24.98
N GLY A 602 15.56 0.52 -25.48
CA GLY A 602 16.77 0.70 -24.68
C GLY A 602 16.96 2.15 -24.26
N LEU A 603 18.09 2.41 -23.59
CA LEU A 603 18.52 3.76 -23.34
C LEU A 603 18.89 4.46 -24.66
N ARG A 604 18.77 5.77 -24.68
CA ARG A 604 19.19 6.56 -25.85
C ARG A 604 20.67 6.51 -26.01
N GLU A 605 21.12 6.47 -27.26
CA GLU A 605 22.54 6.53 -27.62
C GLU A 605 23.06 7.97 -27.51
N ASP A 606 22.20 8.94 -27.77
CA ASP A 606 22.51 10.35 -27.56
C ASP A 606 21.50 10.93 -26.55
N GLU A 607 21.99 11.69 -25.60
CA GLU A 607 21.22 12.23 -24.50
C GLU A 607 20.72 13.65 -24.73
N SER A 608 21.05 14.23 -25.90
CA SER A 608 20.64 15.58 -26.25
C SER A 608 19.14 15.73 -26.46
N ASN A 609 18.47 14.64 -26.78
CA ASN A 609 17.06 14.63 -27.12
C ASN A 609 16.25 13.70 -26.22
N LEU A 610 15.25 14.23 -25.53
CA LEU A 610 14.31 13.46 -24.72
C LEU A 610 13.32 12.63 -25.55
N ALA A 611 13.25 12.84 -26.86
CA ALA A 611 12.45 12.01 -27.75
C ALA A 611 13.23 10.77 -28.19
N ILE A 612 12.55 9.66 -28.36
CA ILE A 612 13.11 8.42 -28.92
C ILE A 612 13.00 8.45 -30.45
N ASP A 613 13.76 9.31 -31.10
CA ASP A 613 13.62 9.62 -32.53
C ASP A 613 14.80 9.06 -33.29
N GLY A 614 14.82 7.74 -33.46
CA GLY A 614 15.85 7.08 -34.25
C GLY A 614 17.16 6.77 -33.52
N ASN A 615 17.38 7.35 -32.35
CA ASN A 615 18.56 7.15 -31.51
C ASN A 615 18.38 6.14 -30.38
N THR A 616 17.28 5.38 -30.39
CA THR A 616 16.93 4.40 -29.38
C THR A 616 16.76 3.03 -30.02
N THR A 617 17.51 2.05 -29.55
CA THR A 617 17.41 0.67 -30.03
C THR A 617 16.16 0.01 -29.44
N ARG A 618 15.44 -0.74 -30.26
CA ARG A 618 14.29 -1.56 -29.86
C ARG A 618 14.71 -3.00 -29.66
N PHE A 619 14.22 -3.58 -28.57
CA PHE A 619 14.49 -4.95 -28.19
C PHE A 619 13.20 -5.72 -28.01
N THR A 620 13.24 -7.00 -28.32
CA THR A 620 12.16 -7.93 -28.04
C THR A 620 12.61 -8.92 -26.98
N GLU A 621 11.97 -8.92 -25.82
CA GLU A 621 12.17 -9.91 -24.77
C GLU A 621 11.16 -11.05 -24.91
N LYS A 622 11.64 -12.28 -24.71
CA LYS A 622 10.82 -13.48 -24.60
C LYS A 622 11.28 -14.25 -23.38
N LEU A 623 10.44 -14.26 -22.35
CA LEU A 623 10.76 -14.85 -21.06
C LEU A 623 9.77 -15.95 -20.71
N ALA A 624 10.29 -17.02 -20.14
CA ALA A 624 9.53 -18.02 -19.41
C ALA A 624 10.02 -18.06 -17.97
N THR A 625 9.12 -17.78 -17.03
CA THR A 625 9.39 -17.83 -15.59
C THR A 625 8.61 -18.98 -14.98
N PHE A 626 9.29 -19.81 -14.21
CA PHE A 626 8.66 -20.90 -13.44
C PHE A 626 9.02 -20.69 -11.98
N TYR A 627 8.00 -20.63 -11.14
CA TYR A 627 8.15 -20.54 -9.70
C TYR A 627 7.47 -21.73 -9.05
N ALA A 628 8.10 -22.29 -8.04
CA ALA A 628 7.51 -23.34 -7.22
C ALA A 628 7.91 -23.14 -5.75
N SER A 629 6.93 -23.28 -4.87
CA SER A 629 7.14 -23.27 -3.42
C SER A 629 6.38 -24.41 -2.76
N VAL A 630 6.87 -24.88 -1.60
CA VAL A 630 6.23 -25.91 -0.79
C VAL A 630 6.65 -25.79 0.67
N GLN A 631 5.74 -26.03 1.59
CA GLN A 631 5.99 -26.06 3.03
C GLN A 631 5.59 -27.42 3.62
N PRO A 632 6.47 -28.44 3.51
CA PRO A 632 6.15 -29.80 3.97
C PRO A 632 6.04 -29.94 5.49
N SER A 633 6.58 -28.99 6.24
CA SER A 633 6.42 -28.90 7.70
C SER A 633 6.49 -27.42 8.13
N PRO A 634 5.99 -27.09 9.35
CA PRO A 634 6.07 -25.70 9.86
C PRO A 634 7.48 -25.09 9.84
N GLN A 635 8.52 -25.91 9.97
CA GLN A 635 9.92 -25.47 10.06
C GLN A 635 10.66 -25.46 8.71
N LEU A 636 10.05 -25.99 7.64
CA LEU A 636 10.73 -26.14 6.35
C LEU A 636 9.87 -25.52 5.24
N TYR A 637 10.34 -24.43 4.69
CA TYR A 637 9.83 -23.79 3.48
C TYR A 637 10.89 -23.87 2.39
N LEU A 638 10.51 -24.32 1.23
CA LEU A 638 11.37 -24.45 0.05
C LEU A 638 10.73 -23.67 -1.10
N GLU A 639 11.54 -22.88 -1.78
CA GLU A 639 11.14 -22.19 -3.00
C GLU A 639 12.23 -22.24 -4.07
N SER A 640 11.82 -22.13 -5.32
CA SER A 640 12.71 -22.09 -6.47
C SER A 640 12.09 -21.25 -7.57
N GLU A 641 12.90 -20.40 -8.18
CA GLU A 641 12.53 -19.66 -9.38
C GLU A 641 13.51 -19.96 -10.51
N LEU A 642 12.97 -20.16 -11.71
CA LEU A 642 13.75 -20.39 -12.92
C LEU A 642 13.26 -19.44 -14.01
N ILE A 643 14.16 -18.58 -14.50
CA ILE A 643 13.89 -17.64 -15.58
C ILE A 643 14.72 -18.04 -16.80
N ILE A 644 14.06 -18.21 -17.94
CA ILE A 644 14.67 -18.61 -19.22
C ILE A 644 14.24 -17.63 -20.29
N GLY A 645 15.19 -17.15 -21.10
CA GLY A 645 14.90 -16.31 -22.26
C GLY A 645 15.83 -15.11 -22.39
N ASP A 646 15.40 -14.16 -23.22
CA ASP A 646 16.18 -12.97 -23.58
C ASP A 646 15.68 -11.78 -22.75
N LYS A 647 16.61 -11.03 -22.15
CA LYS A 647 16.34 -9.83 -21.37
C LYS A 647 17.32 -8.74 -21.77
N ILE A 648 16.81 -7.54 -21.95
CA ILE A 648 17.64 -6.38 -22.29
C ILE A 648 18.67 -6.08 -21.20
N ASP A 649 19.89 -5.82 -21.60
CA ASP A 649 20.93 -5.21 -20.78
C ASP A 649 20.96 -3.70 -21.07
N TYR A 650 20.33 -2.92 -20.21
CA TYR A 650 20.24 -1.46 -20.38
C TYR A 650 21.60 -0.78 -20.30
N ARG A 651 22.56 -1.32 -19.55
CA ARG A 651 23.89 -0.74 -19.40
C ARG A 651 24.68 -0.81 -20.70
N ASN A 652 24.58 -1.93 -21.40
CA ASN A 652 25.28 -2.16 -22.65
C ASN A 652 24.41 -1.91 -23.90
N ASN A 653 23.13 -1.62 -23.68
CA ASN A 653 22.12 -1.38 -24.73
C ASN A 653 22.03 -2.52 -25.75
N ILE A 654 22.04 -3.78 -25.25
CA ILE A 654 21.97 -5.02 -26.02
C ILE A 654 20.90 -5.98 -25.48
#